data_51144c0bd3cf410b37226d4b454bea32
#
_entry.id   51144c0bd3cf410b37226d4b454bea32
#
_cell.length_a   1.000
_cell.length_b   1.000
_cell.length_c   1.000
_cell.angle_alpha   90.00
_cell.angle_beta   90.00
_cell.angle_gamma   90.00
#
_symmetry.space_group_name_H-M   'P 1'
#
loop_
_entity.id
_entity.type
_entity.pdbx_description
1 polymer ?
#
loop_
_entity_poly.entity_id
_entity_poly.type
_entity_poly.pdbx_seq_one_letter_code
_entity_poly.pdbx_strand_id
1 'polypeptide(L)'
;MSMFGGGPMWGGVAGGGLGGGGRAGAWGGAGNATQGGAPFAGIPPELADAVTGLVATEPDHGEPDAVFTQRVSDTRPLTVMRMIADRWRLALLSVVLLSVETVGFQTGPYLTQVGIDDGLVGPHRHLDVIVTCGLVYLVTVVLTVFVERARVRNTGKLAAQVMNDLRVRVYAHIQRLSLDFFTDEKAGVIMTRMTSDIEVLQQLLQDGLAQFAIQGLTMLFVTAVLFSYNWKLALITIAIVMPALVVASLWFRAASERAYLRVRDSLSAVIADIAESLSGVRVVASYNRQRNNVVHHRNVLGAYRAANFKTARVTANYSTVSDFIGLMGQLSLLLIGGTMVLHSWHRGPAGTLVQGPHPELTIGQLTAFVLYLGSLFQPIQQLVQLYNTYQQGQAAVTKLRGLLAMQPTVQDKPEAYDLPPIQGAIELEHVDFSYVPGDLILRDVNIAIRAGEVVAFVGATGAGKSTIAKLVTRFYDPSKGRVTIDGHDLTDVTLGSLRRQLGVVPQEPFLFTGTIRDNVAFARPGATAQQVREAVDAVGLADLVDRLPDGLETTVHERGQSLSSGERQLMALARAFLAAPRVLILDEATSNLDLKSEAKVERALDRVLQGRTAILIAHRLTTAMRADRIVVIDDGRIVEVGPHDELVAAGGRYAEMFETWTRQHTDERDGAAARPETVARSGPA
;
A
#
# COMPACT_ATOMS: atom_id res chain seq x y z
N MET A 1 16.13 -23.62 45.68
CA MET A 1 16.92 -22.42 45.81
C MET A 1 17.12 -21.86 44.41
N SER A 2 16.33 -20.87 44.15
CA SER A 2 16.10 -20.16 42.91
C SER A 2 17.33 -19.47 42.38
N MET A 3 17.42 -19.40 41.05
CA MET A 3 17.74 -18.26 40.21
C MET A 3 18.45 -18.73 38.93
N PHE A 4 17.76 -18.53 37.86
CA PHE A 4 18.17 -17.95 36.57
C PHE A 4 17.19 -18.43 35.48
N GLY A 5 16.11 -17.69 35.36
CA GLY A 5 15.24 -17.73 34.20
C GLY A 5 15.26 -16.36 33.53
N GLY A 6 15.90 -16.23 32.40
CA GLY A 6 15.86 -15.06 31.53
C GLY A 6 15.55 -15.50 30.13
N GLY A 7 14.26 -15.60 29.79
CA GLY A 7 13.82 -15.71 28.41
C GLY A 7 13.52 -14.34 27.84
N PRO A 8 13.77 -14.06 26.56
CA PRO A 8 13.48 -12.75 25.97
C PRO A 8 11.98 -12.55 25.80
N MET A 9 11.49 -11.44 26.35
CA MET A 9 10.15 -10.92 26.13
C MET A 9 9.95 -10.55 24.66
N TRP A 10 8.97 -11.14 24.05
CA TRP A 10 8.32 -10.62 22.86
C TRP A 10 7.21 -9.67 23.30
N GLY A 11 7.40 -8.38 23.03
CA GLY A 11 6.38 -7.36 23.17
C GLY A 11 5.24 -7.60 22.19
N GLY A 12 4.15 -8.15 22.67
CA GLY A 12 2.87 -8.14 22.00
C GLY A 12 2.24 -6.76 22.18
N VAL A 13 1.94 -6.10 21.08
CA VAL A 13 1.03 -4.97 21.01
C VAL A 13 -0.37 -5.51 21.28
N ALA A 14 -1.01 -5.08 22.32
CA ALA A 14 -2.42 -4.73 22.45
C ALA A 14 -2.88 -4.85 23.91
N GLY A 15 -3.54 -3.86 24.38
CA GLY A 15 -4.33 -3.96 25.60
C GLY A 15 -4.43 -2.63 26.32
N GLY A 16 -5.31 -1.77 25.85
CA GLY A 16 -5.78 -0.61 26.58
C GLY A 16 -6.38 -1.02 27.91
N GLY A 17 -5.79 -0.55 28.99
CA GLY A 17 -6.35 -0.60 30.33
C GLY A 17 -7.33 0.54 30.54
N LEU A 18 -8.56 0.19 30.90
CA LEU A 18 -9.56 1.08 31.47
C LEU A 18 -9.14 1.46 32.89
N GLY A 19 -9.23 2.74 33.21
CA GLY A 19 -9.23 3.15 34.61
C GLY A 19 -9.05 4.63 34.84
N GLY A 20 -10.17 5.35 35.10
CA GLY A 20 -10.20 6.40 36.10
C GLY A 20 -10.26 7.86 35.67
N GLY A 21 -11.48 8.36 35.51
CA GLY A 21 -11.97 9.57 36.19
C GLY A 21 -11.40 10.93 35.79
N GLY A 22 -12.25 11.75 35.14
CA GLY A 22 -12.24 13.16 35.47
C GLY A 22 -12.26 14.16 34.31
N ARG A 23 -13.42 14.77 34.15
CA ARG A 23 -13.74 16.09 33.57
C ARG A 23 -13.97 16.20 32.06
N ALA A 24 -15.28 16.32 31.80
CA ALA A 24 -15.86 16.82 30.58
C ALA A 24 -15.31 18.20 30.21
N GLY A 25 -14.68 18.29 29.07
CA GLY A 25 -14.41 19.53 28.35
C GLY A 25 -15.09 19.44 26.98
N ALA A 26 -15.93 20.42 26.72
CA ALA A 26 -16.79 20.54 25.57
C ALA A 26 -16.07 20.40 24.24
N TRP A 27 -16.42 19.41 23.44
CA TRP A 27 -16.09 19.31 22.03
C TRP A 27 -17.31 19.74 21.20
N GLY A 28 -17.32 21.02 20.86
CA GLY A 28 -18.17 21.53 19.80
C GLY A 28 -17.41 21.47 18.48
N GLY A 29 -17.97 20.80 17.51
CA GLY A 29 -17.43 20.75 16.16
C GLY A 29 -17.79 19.45 15.45
N ALA A 30 -19.09 19.23 15.17
CA ALA A 30 -19.53 18.16 14.29
C ALA A 30 -19.26 18.54 12.84
N GLY A 31 -18.11 18.14 12.32
CA GLY A 31 -17.80 18.13 10.89
C GLY A 31 -18.05 16.74 10.32
N ASN A 32 -18.84 16.69 9.28
CA ASN A 32 -19.27 15.49 8.54
C ASN A 32 -18.09 14.59 8.12
N ALA A 33 -17.91 13.48 8.79
CA ALA A 33 -17.08 12.39 8.32
C ALA A 33 -17.91 11.49 7.39
N THR A 34 -17.83 11.68 6.11
CA THR A 34 -18.34 10.76 5.10
C THR A 34 -17.21 10.24 4.24
N GLN A 35 -17.11 8.92 4.26
CA GLN A 35 -16.41 8.00 3.35
C GLN A 35 -14.90 7.80 3.52
N GLY A 36 -14.56 6.65 4.12
CA GLY A 36 -13.59 5.67 3.63
C GLY A 36 -12.14 6.10 3.39
N GLY A 37 -11.53 6.88 4.28
CA GLY A 37 -10.08 6.97 4.39
C GLY A 37 -9.70 6.58 5.81
N ALA A 38 -8.65 5.78 6.00
CA ALA A 38 -8.07 5.65 7.33
C ALA A 38 -7.77 7.06 7.85
N PRO A 39 -8.19 7.42 9.05
CA PRO A 39 -7.86 8.73 9.59
C PRO A 39 -6.33 8.75 9.81
N PHE A 40 -5.59 9.35 8.90
CA PHE A 40 -4.39 10.01 9.30
C PHE A 40 -4.89 11.13 10.22
N ALA A 41 -4.97 10.83 11.49
CA ALA A 41 -5.19 11.83 12.50
C ALA A 41 -4.11 12.88 12.29
N GLY A 42 -4.50 14.08 11.88
CA GLY A 42 -3.59 15.21 11.83
C GLY A 42 -2.89 15.30 13.18
N ILE A 43 -1.68 15.83 13.19
CA ILE A 43 -0.89 16.02 14.41
C ILE A 43 -1.82 16.62 15.46
N PRO A 44 -2.00 15.98 16.62
CA PRO A 44 -2.82 16.54 17.68
C PRO A 44 -2.38 17.97 17.99
N PRO A 45 -3.29 18.93 18.21
CA PRO A 45 -2.92 20.33 18.44
C PRO A 45 -1.88 20.51 19.55
N GLU A 46 -1.90 19.61 20.55
CA GLU A 46 -0.96 19.58 21.67
C GLU A 46 0.49 19.22 21.26
N LEU A 47 0.66 18.56 20.13
CA LEU A 47 1.95 18.16 19.58
C LEU A 47 2.40 19.03 18.38
N ALA A 48 1.53 19.91 17.88
CA ALA A 48 1.81 20.74 16.71
C ALA A 48 3.04 21.64 16.94
N ASP A 49 3.16 22.27 18.09
CA ASP A 49 4.28 23.13 18.44
C ASP A 49 5.59 22.34 18.59
N ALA A 50 5.53 21.15 19.19
CA ALA A 50 6.68 20.27 19.35
C ALA A 50 7.16 19.71 17.99
N VAL A 51 6.25 19.37 17.10
CA VAL A 51 6.56 18.91 15.74
C VAL A 51 7.11 20.05 14.90
N THR A 52 6.53 21.24 14.98
CA THR A 52 7.05 22.45 14.29
C THR A 52 8.46 22.78 14.76
N GLY A 53 8.74 22.66 16.06
CA GLY A 53 10.09 22.83 16.61
C GLY A 53 11.07 21.77 16.13
N LEU A 54 10.65 20.50 16.01
CA LEU A 54 11.46 19.41 15.47
C LEU A 54 11.75 19.61 13.97
N VAL A 55 10.73 19.97 13.18
CA VAL A 55 10.90 20.26 11.74
C VAL A 55 11.84 21.45 11.51
N ALA A 56 11.77 22.49 12.36
CA ALA A 56 12.66 23.63 12.27
C ALA A 56 14.13 23.30 12.62
N THR A 57 14.38 22.21 13.35
CA THR A 57 15.73 21.73 13.70
C THR A 57 16.27 20.67 12.75
N GLU A 58 15.43 20.10 11.87
CA GLU A 58 15.91 19.21 10.80
C GLU A 58 16.75 20.01 9.80
N PRO A 59 17.91 19.48 9.38
CA PRO A 59 18.67 20.08 8.31
C PRO A 59 17.79 20.15 7.06
N ASP A 60 17.80 21.31 6.41
CA ASP A 60 17.12 21.53 5.13
C ASP A 60 17.56 20.43 4.15
N HIS A 61 16.70 19.44 3.97
CA HIS A 61 16.89 18.45 2.94
C HIS A 61 16.61 19.18 1.64
N GLY A 62 17.67 19.59 0.95
CA GLY A 62 17.57 20.18 -0.38
C GLY A 62 16.59 19.41 -1.24
N GLU A 63 15.88 20.07 -2.13
CA GLU A 63 14.93 19.43 -3.03
C GLU A 63 15.51 18.12 -3.53
N PRO A 64 14.82 16.99 -3.37
CA PRO A 64 15.35 15.71 -3.80
C PRO A 64 15.69 15.85 -5.27
N ASP A 65 16.96 15.55 -5.63
CA ASP A 65 17.43 15.57 -6.99
C ASP A 65 16.38 14.86 -7.86
N ALA A 66 15.64 15.62 -8.64
CA ALA A 66 14.61 15.12 -9.54
C ALA A 66 15.20 14.30 -10.70
N VAL A 67 16.51 14.08 -10.69
CA VAL A 67 17.20 13.19 -11.62
C VAL A 67 16.95 11.75 -11.18
N PHE A 68 15.85 11.19 -11.67
CA PHE A 68 15.60 9.77 -11.58
C PHE A 68 16.71 9.02 -12.32
N THR A 69 17.77 8.64 -11.62
CA THR A 69 18.84 7.78 -12.15
C THR A 69 18.34 6.38 -12.48
N GLN A 70 17.15 6.01 -12.00
CA GLN A 70 16.49 4.76 -12.34
C GLN A 70 15.64 4.94 -13.60
N ARG A 71 15.83 4.03 -14.56
CA ARG A 71 14.98 3.95 -15.73
C ARG A 71 13.55 3.71 -15.30
N VAL A 72 12.68 4.70 -15.45
CA VAL A 72 11.24 4.64 -15.16
C VAL A 72 10.57 3.49 -15.93
N SER A 73 11.20 2.96 -16.95
CA SER A 73 10.72 1.89 -17.84
C SER A 73 11.36 0.52 -17.56
N ASP A 74 11.70 0.17 -16.31
CA ASP A 74 12.26 -1.17 -16.04
C ASP A 74 11.16 -2.24 -16.15
N THR A 75 11.11 -2.91 -17.30
CA THR A 75 10.18 -4.00 -17.63
C THR A 75 10.68 -5.38 -17.19
N ARG A 76 11.86 -5.47 -16.56
CA ARG A 76 12.46 -6.74 -16.16
C ARG A 76 11.58 -7.46 -15.12
N PRO A 77 11.48 -8.80 -15.19
CA PRO A 77 10.67 -9.56 -14.24
C PRO A 77 11.18 -9.35 -12.79
N LEU A 78 10.24 -9.11 -11.87
CA LEU A 78 10.53 -8.94 -10.46
C LEU A 78 11.08 -10.27 -9.88
N THR A 79 12.34 -10.28 -9.47
CA THR A 79 12.98 -11.41 -8.78
C THR A 79 13.78 -10.87 -7.59
N VAL A 80 13.47 -11.34 -6.39
CA VAL A 80 14.13 -10.90 -5.15
C VAL A 80 15.65 -11.07 -5.24
N MET A 81 16.11 -12.20 -5.81
CA MET A 81 17.54 -12.48 -5.95
C MET A 81 18.26 -11.44 -6.83
N ARG A 82 17.61 -10.96 -7.92
CA ARG A 82 18.21 -9.94 -8.78
C ARG A 82 18.31 -8.59 -8.08
N MET A 83 17.29 -8.21 -7.32
CA MET A 83 17.32 -6.95 -6.56
C MET A 83 18.43 -6.92 -5.51
N ILE A 84 18.73 -8.08 -4.90
CA ILE A 84 19.88 -8.26 -4.00
C ILE A 84 21.19 -8.22 -4.81
N ALA A 85 21.24 -8.89 -5.95
CA ALA A 85 22.43 -8.96 -6.80
C ALA A 85 22.85 -7.58 -7.34
N ASP A 86 21.92 -6.69 -7.63
CA ASP A 86 22.24 -5.31 -8.05
C ASP A 86 23.03 -4.55 -6.96
N ARG A 87 22.96 -5.01 -5.69
CA ARG A 87 23.69 -4.46 -4.53
C ARG A 87 24.63 -5.48 -3.89
N TRP A 88 25.31 -6.28 -4.72
CA TRP A 88 26.12 -7.42 -4.31
C TRP A 88 27.17 -7.10 -3.22
N ARG A 89 27.72 -5.88 -3.19
CA ARG A 89 28.72 -5.47 -2.18
C ARG A 89 28.11 -5.45 -0.75
N LEU A 90 26.90 -4.88 -0.62
CA LEU A 90 26.20 -4.87 0.69
C LEU A 90 25.72 -6.27 1.06
N ALA A 91 25.28 -7.06 0.09
CA ALA A 91 24.87 -8.45 0.31
C ALA A 91 26.06 -9.31 0.75
N LEU A 92 27.22 -9.21 0.07
CA LEU A 92 28.44 -9.93 0.44
C LEU A 92 28.91 -9.54 1.86
N LEU A 93 28.93 -8.23 2.16
CA LEU A 93 29.29 -7.75 3.49
C LEU A 93 28.33 -8.31 4.56
N SER A 94 27.03 -8.39 4.28
CA SER A 94 26.06 -9.01 5.19
C SER A 94 26.37 -10.48 5.44
N VAL A 95 26.71 -11.24 4.39
CA VAL A 95 27.07 -12.68 4.51
C VAL A 95 28.35 -12.85 5.32
N VAL A 96 29.35 -12.02 5.10
CA VAL A 96 30.62 -12.07 5.86
C VAL A 96 30.37 -11.75 7.34
N LEU A 97 29.67 -10.66 7.64
CA LEU A 97 29.36 -10.28 9.02
C LEU A 97 28.55 -11.37 9.74
N LEU A 98 27.57 -11.95 9.05
CA LEU A 98 26.74 -13.04 9.54
C LEU A 98 27.58 -14.30 9.84
N SER A 99 28.55 -14.64 8.98
CA SER A 99 29.44 -15.78 9.20
C SER A 99 30.34 -15.57 10.41
N VAL A 100 30.91 -14.37 10.56
CA VAL A 100 31.76 -14.00 11.70
C VAL A 100 30.94 -14.04 13.00
N GLU A 101 29.73 -13.49 12.99
CA GLU A 101 28.82 -13.51 14.14
C GLU A 101 28.47 -14.95 14.58
N THR A 102 28.11 -15.79 13.59
CA THR A 102 27.76 -17.19 13.86
C THR A 102 28.96 -17.95 14.52
N VAL A 103 30.17 -17.78 14.00
CA VAL A 103 31.39 -18.39 14.58
C VAL A 103 31.64 -17.82 15.98
N GLY A 104 31.47 -16.50 16.17
CA GLY A 104 31.64 -15.88 17.48
C GLY A 104 30.70 -16.45 18.53
N PHE A 105 29.43 -16.64 18.25
CA PHE A 105 28.47 -17.26 19.16
C PHE A 105 28.82 -18.73 19.49
N GLN A 106 29.40 -19.45 18.53
CA GLN A 106 29.73 -20.87 18.71
C GLN A 106 31.11 -21.11 19.37
N THR A 107 31.86 -20.03 19.67
CA THR A 107 33.17 -20.15 20.36
C THR A 107 33.03 -20.51 21.84
N GLY A 108 31.90 -20.15 22.48
CA GLY A 108 31.67 -20.38 23.91
C GLY A 108 31.81 -21.85 24.34
N PRO A 109 31.09 -22.81 23.75
CA PRO A 109 31.21 -24.22 24.07
C PRO A 109 32.63 -24.77 23.88
N TYR A 110 33.37 -24.33 22.85
CA TYR A 110 34.77 -24.72 22.63
C TYR A 110 35.69 -24.23 23.74
N LEU A 111 35.59 -22.95 24.13
CA LEU A 111 36.38 -22.42 25.24
C LEU A 111 36.03 -23.08 26.58
N THR A 112 34.78 -23.48 26.78
CA THR A 112 34.35 -24.25 27.95
C THR A 112 35.01 -25.62 27.98
N GLN A 113 35.11 -26.30 26.83
CA GLN A 113 35.84 -27.55 26.70
C GLN A 113 37.31 -27.40 27.13
N VAL A 114 38.05 -26.46 26.52
CA VAL A 114 39.46 -26.21 26.80
C VAL A 114 39.66 -25.85 28.29
N GLY A 115 38.81 -24.99 28.84
CA GLY A 115 38.87 -24.62 30.26
C GLY A 115 38.65 -25.78 31.20
N ILE A 116 37.83 -26.78 30.86
CA ILE A 116 37.59 -27.97 31.65
C ILE A 116 38.74 -28.96 31.49
N ASP A 117 39.09 -29.29 30.25
CA ASP A 117 40.07 -30.36 29.98
C ASP A 117 41.48 -29.95 30.42
N ASP A 118 41.94 -28.77 30.06
CA ASP A 118 43.31 -28.29 30.33
C ASP A 118 43.43 -27.55 31.67
N GLY A 119 42.33 -26.92 32.14
CA GLY A 119 42.33 -26.11 33.37
C GLY A 119 41.93 -26.88 34.63
N LEU A 120 40.90 -27.74 34.58
CA LEU A 120 40.33 -28.41 35.76
C LEU A 120 40.75 -29.87 35.88
N VAL A 121 40.81 -30.63 34.78
CA VAL A 121 40.98 -32.08 34.76
C VAL A 121 42.45 -32.50 34.52
N GLY A 122 43.29 -31.59 34.00
CA GLY A 122 44.72 -31.82 33.75
C GLY A 122 45.51 -32.24 35.02
N PRO A 123 46.70 -32.85 34.85
CA PRO A 123 47.51 -33.33 35.96
C PRO A 123 47.96 -32.23 36.92
N HIS A 124 48.01 -30.98 36.47
CA HIS A 124 48.21 -29.80 37.28
C HIS A 124 47.04 -28.85 37.01
N ARG A 125 46.36 -28.38 38.06
CA ARG A 125 45.27 -27.42 37.94
C ARG A 125 45.83 -26.07 37.51
N HIS A 126 45.57 -25.67 36.30
CA HIS A 126 46.05 -24.42 35.70
C HIS A 126 44.96 -23.32 35.76
N LEU A 127 44.98 -22.53 36.84
CA LEU A 127 44.03 -21.40 36.98
C LEU A 127 44.21 -20.37 35.88
N ASP A 128 45.43 -20.21 35.38
CA ASP A 128 45.79 -19.34 34.26
C ASP A 128 45.04 -19.72 32.95
N VAL A 129 44.87 -21.02 32.69
CA VAL A 129 44.10 -21.48 31.52
C VAL A 129 42.63 -21.10 31.66
N ILE A 130 42.05 -21.29 32.84
CA ILE A 130 40.64 -20.93 33.08
C ILE A 130 40.43 -19.43 32.93
N VAL A 131 41.30 -18.60 33.51
CA VAL A 131 41.25 -17.14 33.42
C VAL A 131 41.43 -16.71 31.98
N THR A 132 42.38 -17.31 31.26
CA THR A 132 42.60 -16.99 29.83
C THR A 132 41.41 -17.34 28.99
N CYS A 133 40.81 -18.52 29.14
CA CYS A 133 39.60 -18.92 28.45
C CYS A 133 38.43 -17.96 28.76
N GLY A 134 38.28 -17.54 30.04
CA GLY A 134 37.26 -16.56 30.43
C GLY A 134 37.46 -15.18 29.80
N LEU A 135 38.72 -14.70 29.77
CA LEU A 135 39.03 -13.41 29.11
C LEU A 135 38.83 -13.47 27.59
N VAL A 136 39.29 -14.55 26.95
CA VAL A 136 39.07 -14.73 25.50
C VAL A 136 37.56 -14.80 25.17
N TYR A 137 36.80 -15.50 26.01
CA TYR A 137 35.36 -15.57 25.86
C TYR A 137 34.70 -14.17 25.98
N LEU A 138 35.09 -13.41 27.01
CA LEU A 138 34.60 -12.06 27.21
C LEU A 138 34.90 -11.16 25.98
N VAL A 139 36.14 -11.21 25.49
CA VAL A 139 36.54 -10.45 24.28
C VAL A 139 35.73 -10.90 23.06
N THR A 140 35.54 -12.20 22.88
CA THR A 140 34.77 -12.76 21.78
C THR A 140 33.31 -12.29 21.84
N VAL A 141 32.67 -12.30 23.01
CA VAL A 141 31.30 -11.81 23.20
C VAL A 141 31.20 -10.33 22.86
N VAL A 142 32.13 -9.52 23.37
CA VAL A 142 32.14 -8.07 23.07
C VAL A 142 32.31 -7.82 21.58
N LEU A 143 33.23 -8.49 20.91
CA LEU A 143 33.42 -8.38 19.46
C LEU A 143 32.16 -8.82 18.70
N THR A 144 31.53 -9.92 19.11
CA THR A 144 30.31 -10.43 18.47
C THR A 144 29.17 -9.41 18.54
N VAL A 145 29.02 -8.69 19.67
CA VAL A 145 28.01 -7.60 19.78
C VAL A 145 28.27 -6.48 18.76
N PHE A 146 29.52 -6.09 18.55
CA PHE A 146 29.86 -5.09 17.54
C PHE A 146 29.61 -5.60 16.11
N VAL A 147 29.93 -6.85 15.85
CA VAL A 147 29.67 -7.49 14.56
C VAL A 147 28.16 -7.62 14.29
N GLU A 148 27.38 -8.04 15.27
CA GLU A 148 25.93 -8.09 15.20
C GLU A 148 25.34 -6.70 14.90
N ARG A 149 25.76 -5.68 15.63
CA ARG A 149 25.34 -4.30 15.36
C ARG A 149 25.69 -3.86 13.93
N ALA A 150 26.88 -4.19 13.44
CA ALA A 150 27.29 -3.87 12.07
C ALA A 150 26.43 -4.64 11.05
N ARG A 151 26.13 -5.91 11.29
CA ARG A 151 25.27 -6.74 10.46
C ARG A 151 23.85 -6.16 10.38
N VAL A 152 23.20 -5.91 11.52
CA VAL A 152 21.85 -5.37 11.58
C VAL A 152 21.76 -4.04 10.82
N ARG A 153 22.75 -3.16 11.02
CA ARG A 153 22.83 -1.89 10.29
C ARG A 153 22.99 -2.09 8.78
N ASN A 154 23.81 -3.04 8.35
CA ASN A 154 24.09 -3.29 6.93
C ASN A 154 22.90 -3.97 6.24
N THR A 155 22.30 -4.99 6.87
CA THR A 155 21.10 -5.66 6.34
C THR A 155 19.90 -4.71 6.28
N GLY A 156 19.73 -3.85 7.30
CA GLY A 156 18.70 -2.81 7.29
C GLY A 156 18.88 -1.80 6.14
N LYS A 157 20.13 -1.34 5.89
CA LYS A 157 20.44 -0.48 4.74
C LYS A 157 20.13 -1.16 3.42
N LEU A 158 20.55 -2.42 3.26
CA LEU A 158 20.27 -3.20 2.05
C LEU A 158 18.77 -3.31 1.80
N ALA A 159 18.01 -3.73 2.82
CA ALA A 159 16.55 -3.87 2.72
C ALA A 159 15.87 -2.53 2.41
N ALA A 160 16.24 -1.45 3.10
CA ALA A 160 15.66 -0.12 2.86
C ALA A 160 15.89 0.37 1.44
N GLN A 161 17.11 0.21 0.91
CA GLN A 161 17.43 0.64 -0.45
C GLN A 161 16.69 -0.20 -1.51
N VAL A 162 16.62 -1.53 -1.31
CA VAL A 162 15.89 -2.42 -2.23
C VAL A 162 14.39 -2.09 -2.21
N MET A 163 13.83 -1.79 -1.03
CA MET A 163 12.42 -1.45 -0.91
C MET A 163 12.10 -0.07 -1.49
N ASN A 164 12.98 0.91 -1.32
CA ASN A 164 12.80 2.21 -1.95
C ASN A 164 12.77 2.08 -3.49
N ASP A 165 13.72 1.34 -4.06
CA ASP A 165 13.77 1.08 -5.50
C ASP A 165 12.47 0.37 -5.98
N LEU A 166 11.98 -0.58 -5.20
CA LEU A 166 10.74 -1.29 -5.52
C LEU A 166 9.52 -0.37 -5.45
N ARG A 167 9.41 0.47 -4.41
CA ARG A 167 8.31 1.45 -4.27
C ARG A 167 8.27 2.41 -5.46
N VAL A 168 9.41 2.99 -5.82
CA VAL A 168 9.51 3.90 -6.97
C VAL A 168 9.12 3.18 -8.25
N ARG A 169 9.61 1.95 -8.48
CA ARG A 169 9.30 1.16 -9.66
C ARG A 169 7.81 0.81 -9.76
N VAL A 170 7.21 0.34 -8.67
CA VAL A 170 5.78 -0.02 -8.63
C VAL A 170 4.93 1.23 -8.84
N TYR A 171 5.25 2.34 -8.17
CA TYR A 171 4.53 3.59 -8.33
C TYR A 171 4.62 4.13 -9.77
N ALA A 172 5.82 4.17 -10.33
CA ALA A 172 6.02 4.61 -11.72
C ALA A 172 5.26 3.72 -12.73
N HIS A 173 5.18 2.41 -12.46
CA HIS A 173 4.40 1.50 -13.29
C HIS A 173 2.90 1.77 -13.18
N ILE A 174 2.36 1.93 -11.95
CA ILE A 174 0.94 2.27 -11.73
C ILE A 174 0.58 3.56 -12.47
N GLN A 175 1.43 4.60 -12.42
CA GLN A 175 1.17 5.87 -13.11
C GLN A 175 1.14 5.75 -14.65
N ARG A 176 1.65 4.66 -15.21
CA ARG A 176 1.65 4.38 -16.65
C ARG A 176 0.46 3.52 -17.10
N LEU A 177 -0.26 2.91 -16.17
CA LEU A 177 -1.43 2.10 -16.49
C LEU A 177 -2.57 2.98 -17.01
N SER A 178 -3.38 2.42 -17.89
CA SER A 178 -4.53 3.10 -18.50
C SER A 178 -5.69 3.24 -17.51
N LEU A 179 -6.66 4.07 -17.85
CA LEU A 179 -7.79 4.42 -16.97
C LEU A 179 -8.67 3.22 -16.61
N ASP A 180 -8.74 2.20 -17.47
CA ASP A 180 -9.46 0.95 -17.23
C ASP A 180 -8.99 0.26 -15.95
N PHE A 181 -7.67 0.17 -15.73
CA PHE A 181 -7.11 -0.39 -14.51
C PHE A 181 -7.65 0.30 -13.25
N PHE A 182 -7.74 1.63 -13.24
CA PHE A 182 -8.24 2.40 -12.10
C PHE A 182 -9.76 2.33 -11.93
N THR A 183 -10.48 1.98 -13.00
CA THR A 183 -11.92 1.77 -12.97
C THR A 183 -12.27 0.40 -12.39
N ASP A 184 -11.49 -0.64 -12.75
CA ASP A 184 -11.73 -2.03 -12.35
C ASP A 184 -11.15 -2.34 -10.96
N GLU A 185 -9.96 -1.83 -10.64
CA GLU A 185 -9.30 -2.08 -9.36
C GLU A 185 -9.68 -1.06 -8.29
N LYS A 186 -10.09 -1.54 -7.13
CA LYS A 186 -10.40 -0.68 -5.99
C LYS A 186 -9.14 0.03 -5.48
N ALA A 187 -9.22 1.33 -5.22
CA ALA A 187 -8.11 2.13 -4.70
C ALA A 187 -7.46 1.51 -3.44
N GLY A 188 -8.26 0.90 -2.55
CA GLY A 188 -7.74 0.21 -1.37
C GLY A 188 -6.84 -0.99 -1.68
N VAL A 189 -7.09 -1.71 -2.79
CA VAL A 189 -6.23 -2.82 -3.24
C VAL A 189 -4.89 -2.29 -3.73
N ILE A 190 -4.90 -1.21 -4.50
CA ILE A 190 -3.69 -0.54 -4.99
C ILE A 190 -2.84 -0.04 -3.81
N MET A 191 -3.48 0.61 -2.82
CA MET A 191 -2.81 1.07 -1.60
C MET A 191 -2.19 -0.09 -0.82
N THR A 192 -2.91 -1.21 -0.66
CA THR A 192 -2.38 -2.39 0.02
C THR A 192 -1.14 -2.96 -0.69
N ARG A 193 -1.13 -2.97 -2.03
CA ARG A 193 0.04 -3.40 -2.83
C ARG A 193 1.25 -2.48 -2.61
N MET A 194 1.01 -1.15 -2.47
CA MET A 194 2.06 -0.13 -2.27
C MET A 194 2.59 -0.09 -0.82
N THR A 195 1.81 -0.53 0.16
CA THR A 195 2.15 -0.51 1.58
C THR A 195 2.45 -1.91 2.10
N SER A 196 1.43 -2.66 2.50
CA SER A 196 1.56 -3.94 3.22
C SER A 196 2.31 -5.02 2.43
N ASP A 197 2.08 -5.18 1.12
CA ASP A 197 2.78 -6.21 0.35
C ASP A 197 4.28 -5.88 0.23
N ILE A 198 4.66 -4.60 0.14
CA ILE A 198 6.07 -4.17 0.15
C ILE A 198 6.69 -4.33 1.55
N GLU A 199 5.95 -4.01 2.63
CA GLU A 199 6.43 -4.20 4.02
C GLU A 199 6.70 -5.66 4.34
N VAL A 200 5.85 -6.59 3.90
CA VAL A 200 6.07 -8.03 4.03
C VAL A 200 7.37 -8.45 3.33
N LEU A 201 7.66 -7.89 2.16
CA LEU A 201 8.93 -8.13 1.46
C LEU A 201 10.12 -7.53 2.21
N GLN A 202 9.97 -6.36 2.80
CA GLN A 202 11.01 -5.75 3.63
C GLN A 202 11.34 -6.64 4.82
N GLN A 203 10.33 -7.15 5.52
CA GLN A 203 10.50 -8.08 6.64
C GLN A 203 11.18 -9.38 6.20
N LEU A 204 10.78 -9.95 5.06
CA LEU A 204 11.43 -11.13 4.50
C LEU A 204 12.92 -10.88 4.20
N LEU A 205 13.28 -9.75 3.63
CA LEU A 205 14.66 -9.41 3.27
C LEU A 205 15.50 -9.08 4.50
N GLN A 206 14.97 -8.27 5.42
CA GLN A 206 15.70 -7.78 6.58
C GLN A 206 15.93 -8.87 7.62
N ASP A 207 14.85 -9.57 7.97
CA ASP A 207 14.85 -10.54 9.08
C ASP A 207 14.79 -11.98 8.57
N GLY A 208 13.92 -12.28 7.62
CA GLY A 208 13.65 -13.64 7.16
C GLY A 208 14.86 -14.31 6.53
N LEU A 209 15.47 -13.70 5.50
CA LEU A 209 16.63 -14.29 4.81
C LEU A 209 17.88 -14.31 5.68
N ALA A 210 18.09 -13.26 6.50
CA ALA A 210 19.22 -13.21 7.42
C ALA A 210 19.11 -14.32 8.48
N GLN A 211 17.94 -14.47 9.10
CA GLN A 211 17.69 -15.53 10.07
C GLN A 211 17.79 -16.92 9.44
N PHE A 212 17.26 -17.11 8.23
CA PHE A 212 17.41 -18.39 7.53
C PHE A 212 18.87 -18.76 7.30
N ALA A 213 19.71 -17.79 6.90
CA ALA A 213 21.14 -18.00 6.71
C ALA A 213 21.87 -18.25 8.02
N ILE A 214 21.56 -17.49 9.11
CA ILE A 214 22.12 -17.72 10.44
C ILE A 214 21.83 -19.16 10.91
N GLN A 215 20.56 -19.55 10.87
CA GLN A 215 20.15 -20.86 11.36
C GLN A 215 20.75 -22.00 10.54
N GLY A 216 20.78 -21.85 9.20
CA GLY A 216 21.43 -22.82 8.31
C GLY A 216 22.93 -22.94 8.57
N LEU A 217 23.64 -21.83 8.71
CA LEU A 217 25.06 -21.81 8.99
C LEU A 217 25.40 -22.37 10.40
N THR A 218 24.60 -21.99 11.40
CA THR A 218 24.72 -22.52 12.77
C THR A 218 24.57 -24.06 12.78
N MET A 219 23.52 -24.55 12.11
CA MET A 219 23.27 -26.00 12.01
C MET A 219 24.42 -26.71 11.31
N LEU A 220 24.95 -26.18 10.22
CA LEU A 220 26.09 -26.75 9.50
C LEU A 220 27.35 -26.76 10.37
N PHE A 221 27.67 -25.63 11.00
CA PHE A 221 28.84 -25.45 11.85
C PHE A 221 28.77 -26.40 13.07
N VAL A 222 27.68 -26.38 13.81
CA VAL A 222 27.51 -27.25 15.00
C VAL A 222 27.58 -28.71 14.63
N THR A 223 26.93 -29.13 13.55
CA THR A 223 27.01 -30.50 13.06
C THR A 223 28.46 -30.89 12.76
N ALA A 224 29.22 -30.06 12.03
CA ALA A 224 30.61 -30.32 11.71
C ALA A 224 31.47 -30.44 12.97
N VAL A 225 31.27 -29.58 13.98
CA VAL A 225 31.99 -29.64 15.26
C VAL A 225 31.66 -30.93 16.04
N LEU A 226 30.38 -31.29 16.13
CA LEU A 226 29.96 -32.53 16.81
C LEU A 226 30.57 -33.78 16.17
N PHE A 227 30.63 -33.84 14.84
CA PHE A 227 31.29 -34.96 14.13
C PHE A 227 32.82 -34.97 14.33
N SER A 228 33.44 -33.79 14.47
CA SER A 228 34.89 -33.70 14.75
C SER A 228 35.27 -34.18 16.16
N TYR A 229 34.38 -34.02 17.14
CA TYR A 229 34.62 -34.48 18.49
C TYR A 229 34.50 -36.00 18.62
N ASN A 230 33.34 -36.53 18.23
CA ASN A 230 33.14 -37.99 18.22
C ASN A 230 32.03 -38.35 17.25
N TRP A 231 32.38 -38.89 16.09
CA TRP A 231 31.43 -39.19 15.02
C TRP A 231 30.38 -40.25 15.41
N LYS A 232 30.74 -41.23 16.28
CA LYS A 232 29.82 -42.27 16.75
C LYS A 232 28.73 -41.65 17.63
N LEU A 233 29.13 -40.84 18.61
CA LEU A 233 28.21 -40.16 19.52
C LEU A 233 27.34 -39.17 18.80
N ALA A 234 27.88 -38.40 17.84
CA ALA A 234 27.15 -37.48 16.99
C ALA A 234 26.09 -38.22 16.17
N LEU A 235 26.47 -39.33 15.51
CA LEU A 235 25.56 -40.13 14.70
C LEU A 235 24.39 -40.71 15.54
N ILE A 236 24.69 -41.27 16.70
CA ILE A 236 23.67 -41.83 17.60
C ILE A 236 22.71 -40.75 18.08
N THR A 237 23.23 -39.61 18.52
CA THR A 237 22.42 -38.49 19.00
C THR A 237 21.52 -37.94 17.90
N ILE A 238 22.07 -37.74 16.71
CA ILE A 238 21.31 -37.25 15.55
C ILE A 238 20.28 -38.30 15.13
N ALA A 239 20.60 -39.60 15.12
CA ALA A 239 19.66 -40.64 14.74
C ALA A 239 18.49 -40.82 15.72
N ILE A 240 18.66 -40.49 16.98
CA ILE A 240 17.58 -40.50 17.98
C ILE A 240 16.71 -39.25 17.84
N VAL A 241 17.32 -38.08 17.74
CA VAL A 241 16.66 -36.80 17.89
C VAL A 241 16.05 -36.32 16.57
N MET A 242 16.79 -36.41 15.46
CA MET A 242 16.34 -35.85 14.18
C MET A 242 15.06 -36.48 13.65
N PRO A 243 14.86 -37.80 13.62
CA PRO A 243 13.61 -38.38 13.14
C PRO A 243 12.41 -37.93 13.98
N ALA A 244 12.55 -37.89 15.31
CA ALA A 244 11.50 -37.46 16.21
C ALA A 244 11.11 -35.99 15.96
N LEU A 245 12.12 -35.11 15.80
CA LEU A 245 11.92 -33.68 15.50
C LEU A 245 11.30 -33.47 14.13
N VAL A 246 11.73 -34.18 13.10
CA VAL A 246 11.14 -34.10 11.76
C VAL A 246 9.68 -34.52 11.79
N VAL A 247 9.33 -35.61 12.46
CA VAL A 247 7.93 -36.04 12.60
C VAL A 247 7.11 -35.00 13.36
N ALA A 248 7.60 -34.47 14.47
CA ALA A 248 6.94 -33.41 15.21
C ALA A 248 6.74 -32.12 14.36
N SER A 249 7.75 -31.73 13.59
CA SER A 249 7.70 -30.55 12.70
C SER A 249 6.71 -30.73 11.53
N LEU A 250 6.66 -31.92 10.91
CA LEU A 250 5.69 -32.23 9.88
C LEU A 250 4.26 -32.23 10.42
N TRP A 251 4.05 -32.80 11.61
CA TRP A 251 2.76 -32.71 12.30
C TRP A 251 2.37 -31.27 12.59
N PHE A 252 3.29 -30.47 13.15
CA PHE A 252 3.06 -29.07 13.46
C PHE A 252 2.71 -28.28 12.20
N ARG A 253 3.43 -28.46 11.11
CA ARG A 253 3.13 -27.82 9.83
C ARG A 253 1.70 -28.06 9.39
N ALA A 254 1.26 -29.33 9.37
CA ALA A 254 -0.08 -29.70 8.92
C ALA A 254 -1.20 -29.21 9.88
N ALA A 255 -0.93 -29.19 11.21
CA ALA A 255 -1.88 -28.72 12.21
C ALA A 255 -1.96 -27.18 12.22
N SER A 256 -0.82 -26.51 12.12
CA SER A 256 -0.65 -25.07 12.12
C SER A 256 -1.31 -24.42 10.91
N GLU A 257 -1.07 -24.95 9.71
CA GLU A 257 -1.69 -24.44 8.46
C GLU A 257 -3.22 -24.33 8.58
N ARG A 258 -3.85 -25.42 9.04
CA ARG A 258 -5.32 -25.45 9.23
C ARG A 258 -5.80 -24.52 10.34
N ALA A 259 -5.02 -24.35 11.39
CA ALA A 259 -5.36 -23.48 12.51
C ALA A 259 -5.24 -21.99 12.10
N TYR A 260 -4.15 -21.61 11.43
CA TYR A 260 -3.92 -20.23 10.97
C TYR A 260 -4.90 -19.79 9.87
N LEU A 261 -5.30 -20.70 8.94
CA LEU A 261 -6.34 -20.39 7.97
C LEU A 261 -7.65 -19.99 8.67
N ARG A 262 -8.07 -20.74 9.69
CA ARG A 262 -9.27 -20.41 10.47
C ARG A 262 -9.15 -19.08 11.23
N VAL A 263 -7.99 -18.78 11.79
CA VAL A 263 -7.74 -17.48 12.44
C VAL A 263 -7.89 -16.37 11.42
N ARG A 264 -7.32 -16.52 10.23
CA ARG A 264 -7.39 -15.56 9.15
C ARG A 264 -8.83 -15.32 8.67
N ASP A 265 -9.59 -16.39 8.46
CA ASP A 265 -10.99 -16.30 8.05
C ASP A 265 -11.84 -15.61 9.10
N SER A 266 -11.64 -15.99 10.40
CA SER A 266 -12.35 -15.35 11.52
C SER A 266 -11.96 -13.89 11.69
N LEU A 267 -10.68 -13.52 11.49
CA LEU A 267 -10.22 -12.14 11.52
C LEU A 267 -10.85 -11.32 10.39
N SER A 268 -10.93 -11.88 9.18
CA SER A 268 -11.59 -11.23 8.05
C SER A 268 -13.06 -10.93 8.35
N ALA A 269 -13.76 -11.87 9.02
CA ALA A 269 -15.13 -11.65 9.46
C ALA A 269 -15.25 -10.51 10.49
N VAL A 270 -14.31 -10.43 11.45
CA VAL A 270 -14.26 -9.32 12.43
C VAL A 270 -14.04 -7.98 11.75
N ILE A 271 -13.11 -7.91 10.79
CA ILE A 271 -12.82 -6.66 10.06
C ILE A 271 -14.03 -6.24 9.22
N ALA A 272 -14.69 -7.19 8.55
CA ALA A 272 -15.90 -6.92 7.77
C ALA A 272 -17.04 -6.39 8.64
N ASP A 273 -17.27 -7.00 9.80
CA ASP A 273 -18.29 -6.56 10.77
C ASP A 273 -18.01 -5.15 11.32
N ILE A 274 -16.75 -4.84 11.64
CA ILE A 274 -16.34 -3.48 12.05
C ILE A 274 -16.60 -2.48 10.92
N ALA A 275 -16.18 -2.81 9.68
CA ALA A 275 -16.35 -1.93 8.53
C ALA A 275 -17.83 -1.66 8.24
N GLU A 276 -18.68 -2.68 8.30
CA GLU A 276 -20.13 -2.56 8.15
C GLU A 276 -20.73 -1.71 9.26
N SER A 277 -20.38 -1.98 10.52
CA SER A 277 -20.86 -1.25 11.70
C SER A 277 -20.50 0.23 11.68
N LEU A 278 -19.25 0.55 11.29
CA LEU A 278 -18.79 1.94 11.16
C LEU A 278 -19.46 2.66 10.00
N SER A 279 -19.58 2.01 8.85
CA SER A 279 -20.26 2.57 7.69
C SER A 279 -21.75 2.82 7.98
N GLY A 280 -22.39 1.91 8.71
CA GLY A 280 -23.79 1.98 9.10
C GLY A 280 -24.07 2.72 10.40
N VAL A 281 -23.09 3.37 11.05
CA VAL A 281 -23.24 3.92 12.40
C VAL A 281 -24.41 4.90 12.55
N ARG A 282 -24.68 5.70 11.52
CA ARG A 282 -25.83 6.62 11.51
C ARG A 282 -27.15 5.86 11.55
N VAL A 283 -27.27 4.76 10.81
CA VAL A 283 -28.47 3.90 10.79
C VAL A 283 -28.62 3.20 12.13
N VAL A 284 -27.52 2.64 12.67
CA VAL A 284 -27.51 1.99 14.00
C VAL A 284 -27.97 2.96 15.08
N ALA A 285 -27.48 4.21 15.03
CA ALA A 285 -27.84 5.26 15.98
C ALA A 285 -29.30 5.71 15.82
N SER A 286 -29.79 5.94 14.58
CA SER A 286 -31.16 6.41 14.33
C SER A 286 -32.24 5.40 14.75
N TYR A 287 -31.91 4.09 14.70
CA TYR A 287 -32.81 3.03 15.13
C TYR A 287 -32.54 2.53 16.57
N ASN A 288 -31.62 3.19 17.32
CA ASN A 288 -31.23 2.83 18.68
C ASN A 288 -30.84 1.35 18.86
N ARG A 289 -30.05 0.84 17.87
CA ARG A 289 -29.63 -0.56 17.79
C ARG A 289 -28.19 -0.83 18.25
N GLN A 290 -27.55 0.12 18.94
CA GLN A 290 -26.16 0.02 19.40
C GLN A 290 -25.92 -1.26 20.23
N ARG A 291 -26.85 -1.55 21.18
CA ARG A 291 -26.72 -2.75 22.01
C ARG A 291 -26.74 -4.05 21.20
N ASN A 292 -27.62 -4.13 20.22
CA ASN A 292 -27.73 -5.31 19.36
C ASN A 292 -26.45 -5.49 18.54
N ASN A 293 -25.90 -4.38 18.01
CA ASN A 293 -24.69 -4.39 17.23
C ASN A 293 -23.48 -4.85 18.07
N VAL A 294 -23.36 -4.38 19.32
CA VAL A 294 -22.32 -4.84 20.26
C VAL A 294 -22.44 -6.33 20.55
N VAL A 295 -23.66 -6.86 20.72
CA VAL A 295 -23.88 -8.29 20.95
C VAL A 295 -23.48 -9.11 19.70
N HIS A 296 -23.83 -8.63 18.51
CA HIS A 296 -23.43 -9.26 17.25
C HIS A 296 -21.90 -9.31 17.13
N HIS A 297 -21.24 -8.18 17.28
CA HIS A 297 -19.78 -8.07 17.24
C HIS A 297 -19.10 -9.00 18.26
N ARG A 298 -19.63 -9.10 19.48
CA ARG A 298 -19.14 -10.01 20.52
C ARG A 298 -19.19 -11.48 20.07
N ASN A 299 -20.23 -11.88 19.33
CA ASN A 299 -20.36 -13.24 18.82
C ASN A 299 -19.33 -13.52 17.72
N VAL A 300 -19.11 -12.56 16.81
CA VAL A 300 -18.07 -12.65 15.76
C VAL A 300 -16.67 -12.73 16.40
N LEU A 301 -16.39 -11.91 17.40
CA LEU A 301 -15.17 -11.97 18.20
C LEU A 301 -15.01 -13.31 18.94
N GLY A 302 -16.11 -13.92 19.36
CA GLY A 302 -16.11 -15.24 19.99
C GLY A 302 -15.53 -16.32 19.09
N ALA A 303 -15.90 -16.32 17.81
CA ALA A 303 -15.35 -17.24 16.81
C ALA A 303 -13.85 -17.02 16.59
N TYR A 304 -13.41 -15.77 16.46
CA TYR A 304 -12.00 -15.40 16.34
C TYR A 304 -11.19 -15.82 17.57
N ARG A 305 -11.71 -15.58 18.78
CA ARG A 305 -11.09 -16.04 20.04
C ARG A 305 -10.93 -17.55 20.07
N ALA A 306 -11.98 -18.31 19.68
CA ALA A 306 -11.91 -19.78 19.66
C ALA A 306 -10.85 -20.30 18.67
N ALA A 307 -10.72 -19.66 17.49
CA ALA A 307 -9.69 -19.98 16.52
C ALA A 307 -8.28 -19.69 17.07
N ASN A 308 -8.08 -18.56 17.75
CA ASN A 308 -6.79 -18.23 18.39
C ASN A 308 -6.43 -19.21 19.49
N PHE A 309 -7.36 -19.60 20.37
CA PHE A 309 -7.10 -20.62 21.40
C PHE A 309 -6.68 -21.97 20.79
N LYS A 310 -7.28 -22.35 19.67
CA LYS A 310 -6.89 -23.57 18.98
C LYS A 310 -5.47 -23.47 18.44
N THR A 311 -5.11 -22.35 17.82
CA THR A 311 -3.75 -22.08 17.33
C THR A 311 -2.72 -22.06 18.46
N ALA A 312 -3.03 -21.37 19.56
CA ALA A 312 -2.18 -21.34 20.76
C ALA A 312 -1.94 -22.74 21.33
N ARG A 313 -2.98 -23.60 21.36
CA ARG A 313 -2.85 -25.00 21.80
C ARG A 313 -1.94 -25.82 20.88
N VAL A 314 -2.07 -25.65 19.55
CA VAL A 314 -1.21 -26.33 18.58
C VAL A 314 0.25 -25.91 18.77
N THR A 315 0.51 -24.61 18.95
CA THR A 315 1.85 -24.05 19.17
C THR A 315 2.44 -24.54 20.51
N ALA A 316 1.66 -24.50 21.59
CA ALA A 316 2.08 -24.95 22.90
C ALA A 316 2.43 -26.46 22.89
N ASN A 317 1.60 -27.29 22.26
CA ASN A 317 1.88 -28.74 22.15
C ASN A 317 3.18 -28.99 21.38
N TYR A 318 3.41 -28.26 20.27
CA TYR A 318 4.65 -28.41 19.49
C TYR A 318 5.88 -28.00 20.30
N SER A 319 5.83 -26.83 20.97
CA SER A 319 6.95 -26.38 21.83
C SER A 319 7.28 -27.43 22.91
N THR A 320 6.24 -27.86 23.63
CA THR A 320 6.44 -28.86 24.71
C THR A 320 7.01 -30.17 24.18
N VAL A 321 6.50 -30.70 23.06
CA VAL A 321 7.02 -31.94 22.44
C VAL A 321 8.45 -31.74 21.95
N SER A 322 8.77 -30.63 21.34
CA SER A 322 10.09 -30.30 20.84
C SER A 322 11.12 -30.19 22.00
N ASP A 323 10.74 -29.50 23.08
CA ASP A 323 11.60 -29.39 24.29
C ASP A 323 11.82 -30.76 24.94
N PHE A 324 10.78 -31.60 25.01
CA PHE A 324 10.90 -32.98 25.52
C PHE A 324 11.84 -33.81 24.66
N ILE A 325 11.77 -33.72 23.33
CA ILE A 325 12.70 -34.42 22.43
C ILE A 325 14.15 -33.94 22.69
N GLY A 326 14.33 -32.59 22.88
CA GLY A 326 15.61 -32.00 23.22
C GLY A 326 16.18 -32.55 24.54
N LEU A 327 15.36 -32.61 25.59
CA LEU A 327 15.75 -33.18 26.89
C LEU A 327 16.09 -34.70 26.81
N MET A 328 15.32 -35.46 26.03
CA MET A 328 15.63 -36.86 25.76
C MET A 328 16.96 -37.04 25.00
N GLY A 329 17.25 -36.14 24.05
CA GLY A 329 18.56 -36.08 23.39
C GLY A 329 19.69 -35.79 24.36
N GLN A 330 19.53 -34.82 25.26
CA GLN A 330 20.53 -34.53 26.31
C GLN A 330 20.69 -35.68 27.28
N LEU A 331 19.61 -36.33 27.70
CA LEU A 331 19.66 -37.50 28.57
C LEU A 331 20.40 -38.66 27.90
N SER A 332 20.08 -38.99 26.65
CA SER A 332 20.78 -40.06 25.91
C SER A 332 22.26 -39.73 25.70
N LEU A 333 22.60 -38.47 25.44
CA LEU A 333 23.95 -37.98 25.31
C LEU A 333 24.75 -38.15 26.64
N LEU A 334 24.14 -37.75 27.78
CA LEU A 334 24.76 -37.91 29.09
C LEU A 334 24.95 -39.38 29.47
N LEU A 335 23.98 -40.24 29.18
CA LEU A 335 24.08 -41.67 29.46
C LEU A 335 25.15 -42.33 28.60
N ILE A 336 25.09 -42.17 27.29
CA ILE A 336 26.04 -42.84 26.36
C ILE A 336 27.40 -42.16 26.42
N GLY A 337 27.48 -40.85 26.35
CA GLY A 337 28.74 -40.11 26.45
C GLY A 337 29.39 -40.24 27.81
N GLY A 338 28.60 -40.25 28.90
CA GLY A 338 29.07 -40.49 30.24
C GLY A 338 29.68 -41.90 30.41
N THR A 339 29.06 -42.94 29.85
CA THR A 339 29.66 -44.29 29.86
C THR A 339 30.96 -44.34 29.05
N MET A 340 31.05 -43.67 27.91
CA MET A 340 32.28 -43.55 27.12
C MET A 340 33.40 -42.84 27.90
N VAL A 341 33.06 -41.75 28.61
CA VAL A 341 34.00 -41.05 29.50
C VAL A 341 34.45 -41.97 30.62
N LEU A 342 33.53 -42.66 31.32
CA LEU A 342 33.86 -43.55 32.42
C LEU A 342 34.76 -44.72 32.01
N HIS A 343 34.57 -45.28 30.82
CA HIS A 343 35.44 -46.37 30.31
C HIS A 343 36.88 -45.89 30.02
N SER A 344 37.10 -44.62 29.83
CA SER A 344 38.41 -44.01 29.62
C SER A 344 39.18 -43.76 30.92
N TRP A 345 38.51 -43.92 32.08
CA TRP A 345 39.11 -43.70 33.39
C TRP A 345 39.57 -45.05 34.04
N HIS A 346 40.80 -45.09 34.49
CA HIS A 346 41.42 -46.30 35.16
C HIS A 346 41.84 -45.89 36.54
N ARG A 347 41.88 -46.89 37.45
CA ARG A 347 42.47 -46.73 38.81
C ARG A 347 43.99 -46.70 38.71
N GLY A 348 44.61 -45.57 39.02
CA GLY A 348 46.03 -45.38 39.10
C GLY A 348 46.61 -46.03 40.34
N PRO A 349 47.99 -46.10 40.47
CA PRO A 349 48.70 -46.78 41.53
C PRO A 349 48.37 -46.33 42.96
N ALA A 350 47.85 -45.13 43.16
CA ALA A 350 47.47 -44.56 44.45
C ALA A 350 45.97 -44.63 44.72
N GLY A 351 45.19 -45.41 43.95
CA GLY A 351 43.70 -45.43 44.04
C GLY A 351 42.99 -44.21 43.48
N THR A 352 43.72 -43.28 42.92
CA THR A 352 43.19 -42.11 42.23
C THR A 352 42.66 -42.51 40.85
N LEU A 353 41.51 -41.94 40.43
CA LEU A 353 41.02 -42.12 39.08
C LEU A 353 41.84 -41.23 38.12
N VAL A 354 42.52 -41.90 37.15
CA VAL A 354 43.32 -41.19 36.11
C VAL A 354 42.76 -41.51 34.75
N GLN A 355 42.64 -40.49 33.92
CA GLN A 355 42.20 -40.66 32.54
C GLN A 355 43.32 -41.34 31.72
N GLY A 356 42.95 -42.30 30.89
CA GLY A 356 43.93 -43.02 30.06
C GLY A 356 44.56 -42.06 29.01
N PRO A 357 45.69 -42.41 28.40
CA PRO A 357 46.50 -41.57 27.53
C PRO A 357 45.75 -41.20 26.20
N HIS A 358 44.73 -41.95 25.81
CA HIS A 358 43.92 -41.70 24.62
C HIS A 358 42.42 -41.91 24.95
N PRO A 359 41.77 -40.95 25.63
CA PRO A 359 40.36 -41.07 25.94
C PRO A 359 39.54 -40.98 24.66
N GLU A 360 38.52 -41.84 24.49
CA GLU A 360 37.56 -41.74 23.38
C GLU A 360 36.72 -40.46 23.45
N LEU A 361 36.53 -39.94 24.66
CA LEU A 361 35.82 -38.68 24.93
C LEU A 361 36.31 -38.08 26.26
N THR A 362 36.59 -36.77 26.30
CA THR A 362 36.95 -36.06 27.52
C THR A 362 35.69 -35.48 28.21
N ILE A 363 35.83 -35.07 29.50
CA ILE A 363 34.75 -34.41 30.25
C ILE A 363 34.40 -33.07 29.61
N GLY A 364 35.43 -32.31 29.19
CA GLY A 364 35.22 -31.04 28.52
C GLY A 364 34.51 -31.20 27.16
N GLN A 365 34.89 -32.21 26.37
CA GLN A 365 34.22 -32.54 25.11
C GLN A 365 32.76 -32.93 25.34
N LEU A 366 32.45 -33.76 26.35
CA LEU A 366 31.09 -34.14 26.70
C LEU A 366 30.26 -32.89 27.08
N THR A 367 30.84 -31.98 27.88
CA THR A 367 30.20 -30.73 28.26
C THR A 367 29.93 -29.84 27.05
N ALA A 368 30.94 -29.69 26.20
CA ALA A 368 30.77 -28.92 24.95
C ALA A 368 29.70 -29.53 24.01
N PHE A 369 29.67 -30.89 23.97
CA PHE A 369 28.67 -31.60 23.18
C PHE A 369 27.23 -31.30 23.65
N VAL A 370 27.00 -31.27 24.99
CA VAL A 370 25.70 -30.88 25.57
C VAL A 370 25.33 -29.46 25.20
N LEU A 371 26.27 -28.50 25.26
CA LEU A 371 26.06 -27.11 24.92
C LEU A 371 25.75 -26.93 23.40
N TYR A 372 26.52 -27.60 22.55
CA TYR A 372 26.29 -27.58 21.11
C TYR A 372 24.98 -28.25 20.69
N LEU A 373 24.58 -29.32 21.40
CA LEU A 373 23.29 -29.96 21.11
C LEU A 373 22.13 -29.01 21.36
N GLY A 374 22.18 -28.17 22.41
CA GLY A 374 21.21 -27.09 22.63
C GLY A 374 21.14 -26.12 21.45
N SER A 375 22.31 -25.74 20.92
CA SER A 375 22.40 -24.85 19.75
C SER A 375 21.95 -25.50 18.43
N LEU A 376 21.79 -26.83 18.36
CA LEU A 376 21.28 -27.56 17.20
C LEU A 376 19.75 -27.54 17.14
N PHE A 377 19.05 -27.53 18.27
CA PHE A 377 17.59 -27.61 18.33
C PHE A 377 16.92 -26.26 18.01
N GLN A 378 17.47 -25.18 18.51
CA GLN A 378 16.90 -23.84 18.34
C GLN A 378 16.70 -23.45 16.86
N PRO A 379 17.68 -23.67 15.96
CA PRO A 379 17.52 -23.43 14.53
C PRO A 379 16.32 -24.14 13.91
N ILE A 380 16.08 -25.39 14.26
CA ILE A 380 14.99 -26.17 13.66
C ILE A 380 13.63 -25.59 14.02
N GLN A 381 13.42 -25.18 15.28
CA GLN A 381 12.19 -24.52 15.71
C GLN A 381 11.98 -23.18 15.00
N GLN A 382 13.04 -22.39 14.84
CA GLN A 382 12.97 -21.10 14.17
C GLN A 382 12.74 -21.22 12.67
N LEU A 383 13.34 -22.20 11.99
CA LEU A 383 13.11 -22.43 10.55
C LEU A 383 11.65 -22.73 10.23
N VAL A 384 10.94 -23.42 11.13
CA VAL A 384 9.49 -23.67 10.97
C VAL A 384 8.69 -22.37 11.03
N GLN A 385 9.06 -21.43 11.91
CA GLN A 385 8.42 -20.12 12.01
C GLN A 385 8.76 -19.23 10.79
N LEU A 386 10.01 -19.25 10.34
CA LEU A 386 10.47 -18.51 9.17
C LEU A 386 9.80 -18.97 7.87
N TYR A 387 9.34 -20.22 7.81
CA TYR A 387 8.59 -20.71 6.65
C TYR A 387 7.31 -19.90 6.39
N ASN A 388 6.61 -19.47 7.42
CA ASN A 388 5.43 -18.61 7.29
C ASN A 388 5.79 -17.24 6.69
N THR A 389 6.87 -16.62 7.17
CA THR A 389 7.37 -15.34 6.64
C THR A 389 7.79 -15.48 5.17
N TYR A 390 8.43 -16.62 4.83
CA TYR A 390 8.78 -16.93 3.45
C TYR A 390 7.54 -17.06 2.55
N GLN A 391 6.50 -17.78 3.00
CA GLN A 391 5.26 -17.92 2.23
C GLN A 391 4.55 -16.59 2.01
N GLN A 392 4.47 -15.75 3.05
CA GLN A 392 3.89 -14.40 2.93
C GLN A 392 4.69 -13.55 1.93
N GLY A 393 6.02 -13.58 2.00
CA GLY A 393 6.88 -12.90 1.04
C GLY A 393 6.69 -13.40 -0.40
N GLN A 394 6.57 -14.70 -0.61
CA GLN A 394 6.28 -15.30 -1.92
C GLN A 394 4.91 -14.83 -2.47
N ALA A 395 3.90 -14.78 -1.63
CA ALA A 395 2.58 -14.29 -2.02
C ALA A 395 2.65 -12.80 -2.41
N ALA A 396 3.37 -11.97 -1.65
CA ALA A 396 3.59 -10.56 -1.96
C ALA A 396 4.35 -10.38 -3.29
N VAL A 397 5.42 -11.15 -3.53
CA VAL A 397 6.15 -11.16 -4.82
C VAL A 397 5.21 -11.50 -5.98
N THR A 398 4.36 -12.51 -5.81
CA THR A 398 3.43 -12.96 -6.86
C THR A 398 2.43 -11.86 -7.21
N LYS A 399 1.85 -11.19 -6.21
CA LYS A 399 0.92 -10.06 -6.41
C LYS A 399 1.60 -8.87 -7.11
N LEU A 400 2.79 -8.48 -6.62
CA LEU A 400 3.54 -7.37 -7.22
C LEU A 400 4.03 -7.70 -8.63
N ARG A 401 4.41 -8.95 -8.88
CA ARG A 401 4.76 -9.42 -10.22
C ARG A 401 3.55 -9.37 -11.15
N GLY A 402 2.38 -9.79 -10.69
CA GLY A 402 1.12 -9.67 -11.44
C GLY A 402 0.84 -8.21 -11.81
N LEU A 403 0.97 -7.29 -10.85
CA LEU A 403 0.78 -5.86 -11.11
C LEU A 403 1.80 -5.32 -12.14
N LEU A 404 3.09 -5.63 -11.97
CA LEU A 404 4.15 -5.17 -12.89
C LEU A 404 4.11 -5.84 -14.28
N ALA A 405 3.38 -6.94 -14.44
CA ALA A 405 3.15 -7.59 -15.72
C ALA A 405 1.97 -7.02 -16.51
N MET A 406 1.09 -6.25 -15.84
CA MET A 406 -0.02 -5.59 -16.52
C MET A 406 0.51 -4.58 -17.54
N GLN A 407 -0.03 -4.61 -18.72
CA GLN A 407 0.31 -3.64 -19.75
C GLN A 407 -0.80 -2.59 -19.86
N PRO A 408 -0.47 -1.32 -20.07
CA PRO A 408 -1.50 -0.33 -20.40
C PRO A 408 -2.25 -0.75 -21.66
N THR A 409 -3.56 -0.63 -21.68
CA THR A 409 -4.40 -0.93 -22.85
C THR A 409 -4.23 0.09 -23.96
N VAL A 410 -3.99 1.36 -23.58
CA VAL A 410 -3.69 2.45 -24.49
C VAL A 410 -2.22 2.77 -24.38
N GLN A 411 -1.47 2.59 -25.50
CA GLN A 411 -0.03 2.83 -25.60
C GLN A 411 0.30 3.59 -26.87
N ASP A 412 1.40 4.32 -26.84
CA ASP A 412 1.94 4.91 -28.06
C ASP A 412 2.49 3.80 -28.95
N LYS A 413 2.13 3.80 -30.22
CA LYS A 413 2.73 2.93 -31.23
C LYS A 413 4.22 3.23 -31.35
N PRO A 414 5.08 2.26 -31.70
CA PRO A 414 6.51 2.52 -31.91
C PRO A 414 6.80 3.63 -32.95
N GLU A 415 5.89 3.83 -33.89
CA GLU A 415 5.98 4.81 -34.98
C GLU A 415 5.13 6.06 -34.72
N ALA A 416 4.58 6.21 -33.50
CA ALA A 416 3.76 7.36 -33.15
C ALA A 416 4.58 8.65 -33.25
N TYR A 417 3.99 9.66 -33.90
CA TYR A 417 4.60 10.98 -34.05
C TYR A 417 3.93 12.00 -33.13
N ASP A 418 4.61 13.10 -32.87
CA ASP A 418 4.03 14.19 -32.09
C ASP A 418 2.98 14.94 -32.91
N LEU A 419 1.77 15.09 -32.34
CA LEU A 419 0.67 15.82 -32.94
C LEU A 419 1.07 17.29 -33.14
N PRO A 420 1.03 17.81 -34.38
CA PRO A 420 1.31 19.23 -34.66
C PRO A 420 0.27 20.13 -33.95
N PRO A 421 0.52 21.46 -33.88
CA PRO A 421 -0.48 22.37 -33.35
C PRO A 421 -1.80 22.26 -34.11
N ILE A 422 -2.89 21.94 -33.40
CA ILE A 422 -4.18 21.62 -33.97
C ILE A 422 -5.08 22.89 -34.11
N GLN A 423 -6.01 22.86 -35.06
CA GLN A 423 -7.13 23.77 -35.15
C GLN A 423 -8.32 23.29 -34.34
N GLY A 424 -8.47 21.94 -34.25
CA GLY A 424 -9.44 21.30 -33.39
C GLY A 424 -10.68 20.74 -34.08
N ALA A 425 -10.63 20.43 -35.37
CA ALA A 425 -11.71 19.66 -36.01
C ALA A 425 -11.64 18.21 -35.57
N ILE A 426 -12.76 17.64 -35.11
CA ILE A 426 -12.83 16.29 -34.56
C ILE A 426 -13.77 15.44 -35.40
N GLU A 427 -13.34 14.22 -35.76
CA GLU A 427 -14.18 13.30 -36.51
C GLU A 427 -14.16 11.91 -35.85
N LEU A 428 -15.35 11.35 -35.68
CA LEU A 428 -15.55 9.96 -35.31
C LEU A 428 -16.12 9.24 -36.54
N GLU A 429 -15.45 8.20 -37.01
CA GLU A 429 -15.85 7.50 -38.22
C GLU A 429 -16.12 6.02 -37.88
N HIS A 430 -17.36 5.59 -38.03
CA HIS A 430 -17.82 4.22 -37.81
C HIS A 430 -17.35 3.63 -36.45
N VAL A 431 -17.47 4.43 -35.40
CA VAL A 431 -16.93 4.08 -34.09
C VAL A 431 -17.86 3.14 -33.35
N ASP A 432 -17.34 1.92 -33.10
CA ASP A 432 -17.90 0.97 -32.14
C ASP A 432 -17.02 0.98 -30.87
N PHE A 433 -17.62 0.88 -29.71
CA PHE A 433 -16.88 0.77 -28.45
C PHE A 433 -17.61 -0.08 -27.42
N SER A 434 -16.81 -0.90 -26.68
CA SER A 434 -17.24 -1.68 -25.51
C SER A 434 -16.17 -1.63 -24.42
N TYR A 435 -16.59 -1.48 -23.14
CA TYR A 435 -15.68 -1.64 -22.00
C TYR A 435 -15.37 -3.12 -21.74
N VAL A 436 -16.36 -3.98 -21.94
CA VAL A 436 -16.24 -5.43 -21.81
C VAL A 436 -16.54 -6.08 -23.15
N PRO A 437 -15.73 -7.02 -23.64
CA PRO A 437 -15.99 -7.68 -24.92
C PRO A 437 -17.41 -8.22 -25.02
N GLY A 438 -18.13 -7.83 -26.08
CA GLY A 438 -19.49 -8.28 -26.34
C GLY A 438 -20.63 -7.35 -25.90
N ASP A 439 -20.35 -6.34 -25.09
CA ASP A 439 -21.33 -5.34 -24.63
C ASP A 439 -21.03 -3.97 -25.27
N LEU A 440 -21.60 -3.72 -26.44
CA LEU A 440 -21.39 -2.47 -27.18
C LEU A 440 -22.13 -1.31 -26.53
N ILE A 441 -21.35 -0.32 -26.07
CA ILE A 441 -21.83 0.96 -25.53
C ILE A 441 -22.03 2.00 -26.64
N LEU A 442 -21.17 2.01 -27.65
CA LEU A 442 -21.33 2.85 -28.84
C LEU A 442 -21.40 1.97 -30.06
N ARG A 443 -22.32 2.30 -30.97
CA ARG A 443 -22.65 1.48 -32.14
C ARG A 443 -22.70 2.36 -33.39
N ASP A 444 -21.71 2.21 -34.27
CA ASP A 444 -21.58 2.91 -35.55
C ASP A 444 -21.74 4.44 -35.42
N VAL A 445 -21.03 5.03 -34.45
CA VAL A 445 -21.07 6.46 -34.20
C VAL A 445 -20.29 7.18 -35.28
N ASN A 446 -21.00 8.11 -36.01
CA ASN A 446 -20.43 8.91 -37.08
C ASN A 446 -20.77 10.38 -36.81
N ILE A 447 -19.75 11.22 -36.60
CA ILE A 447 -19.92 12.66 -36.38
C ILE A 447 -18.65 13.44 -36.74
N ALA A 448 -18.83 14.59 -37.39
CA ALA A 448 -17.79 15.58 -37.60
C ALA A 448 -18.12 16.86 -36.82
N ILE A 449 -17.18 17.37 -36.02
CA ILE A 449 -17.23 18.61 -35.25
C ILE A 449 -16.20 19.56 -35.87
N ARG A 450 -16.65 20.76 -36.24
CA ARG A 450 -15.80 21.75 -36.89
C ARG A 450 -14.86 22.44 -35.90
N ALA A 451 -13.72 22.88 -36.37
CA ALA A 451 -12.83 23.71 -35.56
C ALA A 451 -13.55 24.96 -35.02
N GLY A 452 -13.47 25.17 -33.71
CA GLY A 452 -14.15 26.29 -33.04
C GLY A 452 -15.64 26.09 -32.76
N GLU A 453 -16.23 24.93 -33.09
CA GLU A 453 -17.62 24.60 -32.84
C GLU A 453 -17.82 24.08 -31.39
N VAL A 454 -18.88 24.50 -30.74
CA VAL A 454 -19.33 24.00 -29.45
C VAL A 454 -20.46 22.99 -29.66
N VAL A 455 -20.22 21.72 -29.35
CA VAL A 455 -21.20 20.64 -29.52
C VAL A 455 -21.61 20.06 -28.18
N ALA A 456 -22.90 19.95 -27.91
CA ALA A 456 -23.45 19.34 -26.72
C ALA A 456 -23.96 17.92 -26.99
N PHE A 457 -23.54 16.96 -26.22
CA PHE A 457 -24.10 15.60 -26.24
C PHE A 457 -25.14 15.45 -25.15
N VAL A 458 -26.37 15.09 -25.54
CA VAL A 458 -27.51 14.86 -24.65
C VAL A 458 -28.05 13.45 -24.83
N GLY A 459 -28.78 12.93 -23.84
CA GLY A 459 -29.35 11.59 -23.87
C GLY A 459 -29.53 11.01 -22.47
N ALA A 460 -30.11 9.83 -22.35
CA ALA A 460 -30.32 9.16 -21.09
C ALA A 460 -28.99 8.82 -20.39
N THR A 461 -29.04 8.59 -19.07
CA THR A 461 -27.88 8.08 -18.34
C THR A 461 -27.51 6.69 -18.87
N GLY A 462 -26.24 6.48 -19.18
CA GLY A 462 -25.78 5.23 -19.80
C GLY A 462 -25.81 5.21 -21.33
N ALA A 463 -26.36 6.22 -22.01
CA ALA A 463 -26.45 6.28 -23.49
C ALA A 463 -25.11 6.34 -24.23
N GLY A 464 -23.97 6.55 -23.54
CA GLY A 464 -22.64 6.60 -24.14
C GLY A 464 -22.00 7.98 -24.26
N LYS A 465 -22.61 9.05 -23.72
CA LYS A 465 -22.10 10.44 -23.80
C LYS A 465 -20.67 10.59 -23.27
N SER A 466 -20.42 10.19 -22.02
CA SER A 466 -19.09 10.29 -21.41
C SER A 466 -18.07 9.33 -22.06
N THR A 467 -18.53 8.29 -22.75
CA THR A 467 -17.68 7.38 -23.52
C THR A 467 -17.08 8.08 -24.73
N ILE A 468 -17.84 8.92 -25.44
CA ILE A 468 -17.30 9.73 -26.56
C ILE A 468 -16.19 10.64 -26.06
N ALA A 469 -16.39 11.34 -24.94
CA ALA A 469 -15.35 12.18 -24.34
C ALA A 469 -14.07 11.39 -24.02
N LYS A 470 -14.21 10.16 -23.49
CA LYS A 470 -13.07 9.27 -23.16
C LYS A 470 -12.36 8.78 -24.42
N LEU A 471 -13.03 8.60 -25.54
CA LEU A 471 -12.42 8.26 -26.83
C LEU A 471 -11.68 9.45 -27.45
N VAL A 472 -12.26 10.65 -27.43
CA VAL A 472 -11.61 11.86 -27.94
C VAL A 472 -10.37 12.24 -27.11
N THR A 473 -10.39 11.99 -25.79
CA THR A 473 -9.22 12.19 -24.93
C THR A 473 -8.21 11.03 -25.00
N ARG A 474 -8.53 10.00 -25.77
CA ARG A 474 -7.76 8.76 -25.85
C ARG A 474 -7.43 8.17 -24.47
N PHE A 475 -8.43 8.14 -23.58
CA PHE A 475 -8.37 7.29 -22.38
C PHE A 475 -8.66 5.83 -22.73
N TYR A 476 -9.38 5.62 -23.83
CA TYR A 476 -9.63 4.32 -24.46
C TYR A 476 -9.47 4.48 -25.97
N ASP A 477 -9.05 3.42 -26.64
CA ASP A 477 -9.09 3.33 -28.11
C ASP A 477 -10.41 2.70 -28.57
N PRO A 478 -10.98 3.05 -29.71
CA PRO A 478 -12.24 2.48 -30.22
C PRO A 478 -12.05 0.97 -30.52
N SER A 479 -13.12 0.20 -30.35
CA SER A 479 -13.12 -1.24 -30.72
C SER A 479 -13.12 -1.46 -32.24
N LYS A 480 -13.80 -0.55 -32.96
CA LYS A 480 -13.77 -0.41 -34.43
C LYS A 480 -13.91 1.03 -34.83
N GLY A 481 -13.58 1.33 -36.08
CA GLY A 481 -13.57 2.71 -36.58
C GLY A 481 -12.34 3.47 -36.14
N ARG A 482 -12.41 4.80 -36.26
CA ARG A 482 -11.30 5.70 -35.87
C ARG A 482 -11.81 7.02 -35.34
N VAL A 483 -10.98 7.66 -34.51
CA VAL A 483 -11.18 9.03 -34.04
C VAL A 483 -10.02 9.86 -34.51
N THR A 484 -10.32 10.96 -35.19
CA THR A 484 -9.29 11.85 -35.73
C THR A 484 -9.43 13.27 -35.20
N ILE A 485 -8.34 14.00 -35.12
CA ILE A 485 -8.30 15.43 -34.87
C ILE A 485 -7.49 16.08 -36.01
N ASP A 486 -8.09 17.02 -36.71
CA ASP A 486 -7.54 17.65 -37.93
C ASP A 486 -7.03 16.65 -38.95
N GLY A 487 -7.72 15.51 -39.10
CA GLY A 487 -7.35 14.41 -39.99
C GLY A 487 -6.24 13.48 -39.48
N HIS A 488 -5.68 13.72 -38.29
CA HIS A 488 -4.71 12.86 -37.63
C HIS A 488 -5.40 11.79 -36.79
N ASP A 489 -5.18 10.50 -37.08
CA ASP A 489 -5.70 9.43 -36.25
C ASP A 489 -5.06 9.47 -34.84
N LEU A 490 -5.90 9.44 -33.80
CA LEU A 490 -5.41 9.54 -32.44
C LEU A 490 -4.52 8.34 -32.03
N THR A 491 -4.65 7.20 -32.70
CA THR A 491 -3.83 6.03 -32.43
C THR A 491 -2.40 6.14 -32.98
N ASP A 492 -2.17 7.05 -33.95
CA ASP A 492 -0.88 7.26 -34.61
C ASP A 492 -0.05 8.39 -34.00
N VAL A 493 -0.62 9.14 -33.05
CA VAL A 493 0.07 10.24 -32.38
C VAL A 493 0.45 9.89 -30.95
N THR A 494 1.48 10.56 -30.40
CA THR A 494 1.88 10.34 -29.02
C THR A 494 0.86 10.89 -28.03
N LEU A 495 0.54 10.15 -26.97
CA LEU A 495 -0.39 10.57 -25.91
C LEU A 495 0.01 11.90 -25.26
N GLY A 496 1.33 12.10 -25.13
CA GLY A 496 1.85 13.33 -24.53
C GLY A 496 1.57 14.57 -25.39
N SER A 497 1.74 14.49 -26.70
CA SER A 497 1.48 15.61 -27.62
C SER A 497 -0.01 15.91 -27.77
N LEU A 498 -0.85 14.87 -27.80
CA LEU A 498 -2.30 14.97 -27.82
C LEU A 498 -2.83 15.69 -26.57
N ARG A 499 -2.51 15.16 -25.38
CA ARG A 499 -3.04 15.67 -24.10
C ARG A 499 -2.57 17.07 -23.75
N ARG A 500 -1.44 17.54 -24.27
CA ARG A 500 -1.01 18.94 -24.12
C ARG A 500 -1.91 19.93 -24.84
N GLN A 501 -2.65 19.49 -25.85
CA GLN A 501 -3.52 20.34 -26.67
C GLN A 501 -5.00 20.20 -26.33
N LEU A 502 -5.34 19.23 -25.45
CA LEU A 502 -6.68 18.98 -24.95
C LEU A 502 -6.84 19.51 -23.52
N GLY A 503 -8.00 20.03 -23.19
CA GLY A 503 -8.41 20.37 -21.84
C GLY A 503 -9.59 19.52 -21.40
N VAL A 504 -9.56 19.00 -20.18
CA VAL A 504 -10.67 18.21 -19.62
C VAL A 504 -11.10 18.82 -18.30
N VAL A 505 -12.37 19.12 -18.17
CA VAL A 505 -13.02 19.52 -16.91
C VAL A 505 -13.96 18.41 -16.51
N PRO A 506 -13.61 17.62 -15.48
CA PRO A 506 -14.42 16.48 -15.04
C PRO A 506 -15.65 16.93 -14.26
N GLN A 507 -16.64 16.05 -14.15
CA GLN A 507 -17.88 16.26 -13.39
C GLN A 507 -17.58 16.60 -11.92
N GLU A 508 -16.70 15.84 -11.27
CA GLU A 508 -16.21 16.12 -9.91
C GLU A 508 -14.78 16.64 -9.97
N PRO A 509 -14.55 17.94 -9.74
CA PRO A 509 -13.20 18.50 -9.76
C PRO A 509 -12.36 17.96 -8.60
N PHE A 510 -11.20 17.44 -8.92
CA PHE A 510 -10.23 17.02 -7.92
C PHE A 510 -9.20 18.13 -7.66
N LEU A 511 -8.99 18.45 -6.38
CA LEU A 511 -7.95 19.39 -5.94
C LEU A 511 -6.90 18.64 -5.13
N PHE A 512 -5.64 18.92 -5.45
CA PHE A 512 -4.50 18.38 -4.73
C PHE A 512 -4.23 19.20 -3.47
N THR A 513 -3.64 18.56 -2.47
CA THR A 513 -3.08 19.28 -1.33
C THR A 513 -1.93 20.16 -1.81
N GLY A 514 -1.97 21.44 -1.47
CA GLY A 514 -1.03 22.46 -1.94
C GLY A 514 -1.71 23.83 -1.95
N THR A 515 -1.13 24.83 -2.57
CA THR A 515 -1.70 26.17 -2.64
C THR A 515 -2.79 26.28 -3.74
N ILE A 516 -3.58 27.34 -3.71
CA ILE A 516 -4.49 27.69 -4.82
C ILE A 516 -3.68 27.85 -6.10
N ARG A 517 -2.52 28.52 -6.02
CA ARG A 517 -1.60 28.69 -7.14
C ARG A 517 -1.18 27.35 -7.74
N ASP A 518 -0.72 26.40 -6.90
CA ASP A 518 -0.27 25.07 -7.36
C ASP A 518 -1.40 24.31 -8.05
N ASN A 519 -2.61 24.42 -7.50
CA ASN A 519 -3.77 23.78 -8.05
C ASN A 519 -4.18 24.36 -9.42
N VAL A 520 -4.11 25.67 -9.61
CA VAL A 520 -4.41 26.29 -10.92
C VAL A 520 -3.25 26.05 -11.90
N ALA A 521 -2.00 26.20 -11.44
CA ALA A 521 -0.81 26.00 -12.25
C ALA A 521 -0.56 24.52 -12.62
N PHE A 522 -1.32 23.56 -12.04
CA PHE A 522 -1.17 22.13 -12.34
C PHE A 522 -1.22 21.81 -13.83
N ALA A 523 -2.05 22.53 -14.59
CA ALA A 523 -2.14 22.36 -16.04
C ALA A 523 -0.95 22.95 -16.81
N ARG A 524 -0.22 23.90 -16.22
CA ARG A 524 0.94 24.57 -16.79
C ARG A 524 1.96 24.91 -15.69
N PRO A 525 2.81 23.95 -15.28
CA PRO A 525 3.71 24.08 -14.13
C PRO A 525 4.69 25.29 -14.20
N GLY A 526 4.99 25.79 -15.40
CA GLY A 526 5.86 26.97 -15.59
C GLY A 526 5.11 28.32 -15.64
N ALA A 527 3.81 28.37 -15.28
CA ALA A 527 3.03 29.59 -15.31
C ALA A 527 3.50 30.60 -14.26
N THR A 528 3.60 31.88 -14.64
CA THR A 528 3.91 32.95 -13.69
C THR A 528 2.74 33.24 -12.74
N ALA A 529 3.03 33.82 -11.58
CA ALA A 529 1.98 34.21 -10.64
C ALA A 529 0.94 35.16 -11.28
N GLN A 530 1.36 35.99 -12.22
CA GLN A 530 0.46 36.88 -12.97
C GLN A 530 -0.48 36.08 -13.89
N GLN A 531 0.02 35.08 -14.63
CA GLN A 531 -0.80 34.22 -15.48
C GLN A 531 -1.81 33.41 -14.66
N VAL A 532 -1.41 32.93 -13.47
CA VAL A 532 -2.33 32.28 -12.54
C VAL A 532 -3.40 33.25 -12.05
N ARG A 533 -3.02 34.47 -11.71
CA ARG A 533 -3.97 35.50 -11.29
C ARG A 533 -4.97 35.84 -12.41
N GLU A 534 -4.49 36.02 -13.62
CA GLU A 534 -5.36 36.27 -14.81
C GLU A 534 -6.36 35.13 -15.01
N ALA A 535 -5.94 33.88 -14.82
CA ALA A 535 -6.85 32.74 -14.93
C ALA A 535 -7.90 32.70 -13.81
N VAL A 536 -7.51 33.03 -12.58
CA VAL A 536 -8.42 33.17 -11.42
C VAL A 536 -9.45 34.29 -11.64
N ASP A 537 -9.00 35.42 -12.13
CA ASP A 537 -9.87 36.58 -12.43
C ASP A 537 -10.82 36.27 -13.58
N ALA A 538 -10.35 35.58 -14.62
CA ALA A 538 -11.16 35.22 -15.78
C ALA A 538 -12.35 34.33 -15.40
N VAL A 539 -12.20 33.43 -14.44
CA VAL A 539 -13.30 32.56 -14.00
C VAL A 539 -14.11 33.13 -12.83
N GLY A 540 -13.79 34.34 -12.36
CA GLY A 540 -14.53 35.00 -11.27
C GLY A 540 -14.25 34.47 -9.88
N LEU A 541 -13.05 33.94 -9.65
CA LEU A 541 -12.54 33.52 -8.33
C LEU A 541 -11.81 34.64 -7.58
N ALA A 542 -11.61 35.82 -8.19
CA ALA A 542 -10.88 36.93 -7.59
C ALA A 542 -11.41 37.29 -6.20
N ASP A 543 -12.72 37.44 -6.05
CA ASP A 543 -13.36 37.77 -4.76
C ASP A 543 -13.06 36.73 -3.65
N LEU A 544 -12.90 35.47 -4.01
CA LEU A 544 -12.53 34.43 -3.05
C LEU A 544 -11.08 34.62 -2.62
N VAL A 545 -10.17 34.70 -3.60
CA VAL A 545 -8.73 34.81 -3.35
C VAL A 545 -8.41 36.07 -2.56
N ASP A 546 -9.02 37.20 -2.87
CA ASP A 546 -8.81 38.49 -2.21
C ASP A 546 -9.32 38.53 -0.75
N ARG A 547 -10.26 37.65 -0.39
CA ARG A 547 -10.76 37.49 1.00
C ARG A 547 -9.90 36.58 1.85
N LEU A 548 -9.08 35.75 1.23
CA LEU A 548 -8.22 34.81 1.96
C LEU A 548 -6.95 35.50 2.44
N PRO A 549 -6.49 35.23 3.67
CA PRO A 549 -5.33 35.90 4.26
C PRO A 549 -4.06 35.81 3.41
N ASP A 550 -3.83 34.62 2.82
CA ASP A 550 -2.63 34.32 2.03
C ASP A 550 -2.89 34.39 0.51
N GLY A 551 -4.06 34.86 0.09
CA GLY A 551 -4.41 34.99 -1.34
C GLY A 551 -4.22 33.69 -2.12
N LEU A 552 -3.41 33.76 -3.19
CA LEU A 552 -3.09 32.57 -4.02
C LEU A 552 -2.24 31.52 -3.29
N GLU A 553 -1.54 31.87 -2.23
CA GLU A 553 -0.71 30.97 -1.42
C GLU A 553 -1.54 30.24 -0.34
N THR A 554 -2.84 30.48 -0.25
CA THR A 554 -3.72 29.80 0.69
C THR A 554 -3.71 28.30 0.42
N THR A 555 -3.49 27.51 1.47
CA THR A 555 -3.44 26.04 1.37
C THR A 555 -4.82 25.46 1.13
N VAL A 556 -4.92 24.64 0.12
CA VAL A 556 -6.07 23.79 -0.18
C VAL A 556 -5.81 22.41 0.41
N HIS A 557 -6.68 21.97 1.31
CA HIS A 557 -6.61 20.64 1.90
C HIS A 557 -7.10 19.56 0.93
N GLU A 558 -6.91 18.31 1.30
CA GLU A 558 -7.28 17.13 0.49
C GLU A 558 -8.69 17.28 -0.12
N ARG A 559 -8.79 17.10 -1.44
CA ARG A 559 -10.01 17.22 -2.24
C ARG A 559 -10.72 18.58 -2.15
N GLY A 560 -10.07 19.62 -1.63
CA GLY A 560 -10.67 20.94 -1.50
C GLY A 560 -11.86 21.00 -0.53
N GLN A 561 -11.81 20.24 0.58
CA GLN A 561 -12.92 20.16 1.56
C GLN A 561 -13.29 21.52 2.17
N SER A 562 -12.37 22.47 2.19
CA SER A 562 -12.60 23.84 2.68
C SER A 562 -13.34 24.74 1.66
N LEU A 563 -13.47 24.29 0.42
CA LEU A 563 -14.11 25.04 -0.66
C LEU A 563 -15.51 24.50 -0.95
N SER A 564 -16.43 25.38 -1.34
CA SER A 564 -17.75 24.98 -1.83
C SER A 564 -17.64 24.22 -3.16
N SER A 565 -18.68 23.49 -3.55
CA SER A 565 -18.71 22.77 -4.84
C SER A 565 -18.52 23.71 -6.03
N GLY A 566 -19.11 24.91 -6.00
CA GLY A 566 -18.94 25.92 -7.02
C GLY A 566 -17.52 26.47 -7.11
N GLU A 567 -16.88 26.73 -5.97
CA GLU A 567 -15.47 27.18 -5.94
C GLU A 567 -14.52 26.10 -6.47
N ARG A 568 -14.73 24.83 -6.13
CA ARG A 568 -13.95 23.73 -6.72
C ARG A 568 -14.12 23.65 -8.25
N GLN A 569 -15.35 23.87 -8.74
CA GLN A 569 -15.64 23.88 -10.19
C GLN A 569 -14.94 25.04 -10.89
N LEU A 570 -15.00 26.24 -10.30
CA LEU A 570 -14.29 27.41 -10.82
C LEU A 570 -12.77 27.20 -10.84
N MET A 571 -12.20 26.50 -9.86
CA MET A 571 -10.79 26.11 -9.86
C MET A 571 -10.44 25.19 -11.04
N ALA A 572 -11.29 24.20 -11.35
CA ALA A 572 -11.09 23.35 -12.52
C ALA A 572 -11.21 24.13 -13.84
N LEU A 573 -12.12 25.10 -13.91
CA LEU A 573 -12.22 26.00 -15.05
C LEU A 573 -11.01 26.94 -15.16
N ALA A 574 -10.44 27.43 -14.04
CA ALA A 574 -9.20 28.20 -14.03
C ALA A 574 -8.01 27.38 -14.58
N ARG A 575 -7.91 26.09 -14.22
CA ARG A 575 -6.93 25.16 -14.83
C ARG A 575 -7.08 25.07 -16.33
N ALA A 576 -8.31 24.89 -16.82
CA ALA A 576 -8.61 24.77 -18.23
C ALA A 576 -8.35 26.10 -18.96
N PHE A 577 -8.64 27.25 -18.34
CA PHE A 577 -8.32 28.56 -18.89
C PHE A 577 -6.82 28.77 -19.04
N LEU A 578 -6.04 28.48 -18.00
CA LEU A 578 -4.58 28.63 -17.97
C LEU A 578 -3.88 27.69 -18.98
N ALA A 579 -4.38 26.46 -19.12
CA ALA A 579 -3.87 25.51 -20.11
C ALA A 579 -4.04 26.01 -21.55
N ALA A 580 -5.05 26.83 -21.79
CA ALA A 580 -5.42 27.40 -23.11
C ALA A 580 -5.48 26.34 -24.25
N PRO A 581 -6.17 25.20 -24.04
CA PRO A 581 -6.23 24.12 -25.01
C PRO A 581 -7.03 24.56 -26.25
N ARG A 582 -6.79 23.91 -27.39
CA ARG A 582 -7.60 24.13 -28.62
C ARG A 582 -8.92 23.37 -28.58
N VAL A 583 -8.91 22.18 -27.98
CA VAL A 583 -10.11 21.36 -27.79
C VAL A 583 -10.38 21.23 -26.28
N LEU A 584 -11.62 21.47 -25.88
CA LEU A 584 -12.08 21.42 -24.51
C LEU A 584 -13.21 20.40 -24.36
N ILE A 585 -13.06 19.51 -23.37
CA ILE A 585 -14.08 18.52 -23.01
C ILE A 585 -14.59 18.84 -21.61
N LEU A 586 -15.90 19.04 -21.48
CA LEU A 586 -16.55 19.36 -20.22
C LEU A 586 -17.60 18.29 -19.90
N ASP A 587 -17.41 17.61 -18.77
CA ASP A 587 -18.36 16.62 -18.27
C ASP A 587 -19.14 17.26 -17.11
N GLU A 588 -20.42 17.61 -17.36
CA GLU A 588 -21.40 18.12 -16.39
C GLU A 588 -20.87 19.22 -15.42
N ALA A 589 -20.46 20.37 -15.94
CA ALA A 589 -19.83 21.44 -15.15
C ALA A 589 -20.73 22.13 -14.10
N THR A 590 -22.04 21.84 -14.00
CA THR A 590 -23.00 22.60 -13.17
C THR A 590 -23.88 21.77 -12.22
N SER A 591 -23.64 20.48 -12.07
CA SER A 591 -24.42 19.63 -11.14
C SER A 591 -24.16 20.00 -9.67
N ASN A 592 -25.21 19.96 -8.84
CA ASN A 592 -25.15 20.17 -7.38
C ASN A 592 -24.66 21.56 -6.92
N LEU A 593 -24.91 22.63 -7.69
CA LEU A 593 -24.55 23.99 -7.33
C LEU A 593 -25.79 24.77 -6.82
N ASP A 594 -25.54 25.68 -5.89
CA ASP A 594 -26.54 26.72 -5.55
C ASP A 594 -26.66 27.75 -6.67
N LEU A 595 -27.79 28.42 -6.77
CA LEU A 595 -28.12 29.37 -7.87
C LEU A 595 -27.06 30.47 -8.07
N LYS A 596 -26.43 30.96 -6.98
CA LYS A 596 -25.39 32.00 -7.08
C LYS A 596 -24.08 31.45 -7.66
N SER A 597 -23.69 30.26 -7.22
CA SER A 597 -22.52 29.57 -7.74
C SER A 597 -22.73 29.12 -9.18
N GLU A 598 -23.92 28.65 -9.52
CA GLU A 598 -24.29 28.26 -10.89
C GLU A 598 -24.10 29.44 -11.87
N ALA A 599 -24.64 30.61 -11.57
CA ALA A 599 -24.48 31.81 -12.41
C ALA A 599 -23.02 32.27 -12.55
N LYS A 600 -22.15 32.02 -11.55
CA LYS A 600 -20.72 32.30 -11.67
C LYS A 600 -20.02 31.29 -12.57
N VAL A 601 -20.32 30.01 -12.38
CA VAL A 601 -19.75 28.92 -13.19
C VAL A 601 -20.16 29.05 -14.65
N GLU A 602 -21.42 29.41 -14.93
CA GLU A 602 -21.89 29.65 -16.27
C GLU A 602 -21.15 30.79 -16.99
N ARG A 603 -20.94 31.92 -16.33
CA ARG A 603 -20.12 33.01 -16.86
C ARG A 603 -18.66 32.65 -17.10
N ALA A 604 -18.08 31.84 -16.19
CA ALA A 604 -16.76 31.33 -16.37
C ALA A 604 -16.67 30.38 -17.57
N LEU A 605 -17.71 29.54 -17.75
CA LEU A 605 -17.81 28.61 -18.86
C LEU A 605 -17.84 29.36 -20.20
N ASP A 606 -18.67 30.41 -20.34
CA ASP A 606 -18.75 31.20 -21.57
C ASP A 606 -17.37 31.79 -21.95
N ARG A 607 -16.58 32.23 -20.96
CA ARG A 607 -15.22 32.74 -21.23
C ARG A 607 -14.23 31.64 -21.64
N VAL A 608 -14.36 30.47 -21.03
CA VAL A 608 -13.45 29.36 -21.31
C VAL A 608 -13.75 28.72 -22.68
N LEU A 609 -14.99 28.78 -23.16
CA LEU A 609 -15.41 28.24 -24.45
C LEU A 609 -15.01 29.14 -25.65
N GLN A 610 -14.80 30.43 -25.43
CA GLN A 610 -14.56 31.40 -26.55
C GLN A 610 -13.37 30.99 -27.43
N GLY A 611 -13.62 30.84 -28.74
CA GLY A 611 -12.60 30.56 -29.76
C GLY A 611 -11.99 29.17 -29.70
N ARG A 612 -12.66 28.20 -29.06
CA ARG A 612 -12.21 26.81 -28.90
C ARG A 612 -13.25 25.85 -29.44
N THR A 613 -12.78 24.69 -29.90
CA THR A 613 -13.68 23.56 -30.14
C THR A 613 -14.03 22.95 -28.79
N ALA A 614 -15.33 22.74 -28.53
CA ALA A 614 -15.74 22.19 -27.25
C ALA A 614 -16.76 21.06 -27.37
N ILE A 615 -16.57 20.03 -26.56
CA ILE A 615 -17.51 18.95 -26.33
C ILE A 615 -18.11 19.12 -24.95
N LEU A 616 -19.43 19.34 -24.87
CA LEU A 616 -20.19 19.46 -23.64
C LEU A 616 -20.98 18.17 -23.41
N ILE A 617 -20.74 17.48 -22.32
CA ILE A 617 -21.61 16.37 -21.86
C ILE A 617 -22.66 17.03 -20.97
N ALA A 618 -23.86 17.22 -21.54
CA ALA A 618 -24.90 17.97 -20.85
C ALA A 618 -25.86 17.00 -20.12
N HIS A 619 -25.95 17.16 -18.82
CA HIS A 619 -26.96 16.56 -17.96
C HIS A 619 -28.09 17.57 -17.67
N ARG A 620 -27.83 18.88 -17.92
CA ARG A 620 -28.84 19.94 -17.86
C ARG A 620 -29.06 20.51 -19.26
N LEU A 621 -30.31 20.68 -19.63
CA LEU A 621 -30.67 21.22 -20.93
C LEU A 621 -30.25 22.68 -21.11
N THR A 622 -30.20 23.47 -20.02
CA THR A 622 -29.66 24.83 -20.04
C THR A 622 -28.21 24.89 -20.53
N THR A 623 -27.39 23.89 -20.19
CA THR A 623 -26.03 23.79 -20.71
C THR A 623 -26.00 23.40 -22.19
N ALA A 624 -26.90 22.49 -22.61
CA ALA A 624 -26.99 22.08 -24.00
C ALA A 624 -27.45 23.21 -24.94
N MET A 625 -28.33 24.07 -24.48
CA MET A 625 -28.83 25.24 -25.27
C MET A 625 -27.77 26.29 -25.63
N ARG A 626 -26.58 26.23 -24.99
CA ARG A 626 -25.44 27.12 -25.27
C ARG A 626 -24.57 26.63 -26.43
N ALA A 627 -24.76 25.37 -26.85
CA ALA A 627 -24.00 24.79 -27.93
C ALA A 627 -24.51 25.25 -29.31
N ASP A 628 -23.58 25.36 -30.25
CA ASP A 628 -23.92 25.66 -31.65
C ASP A 628 -24.74 24.50 -32.24
N ARG A 629 -24.48 23.28 -31.78
CA ARG A 629 -25.14 22.06 -32.24
C ARG A 629 -25.30 21.06 -31.12
N ILE A 630 -26.47 20.43 -31.08
CA ILE A 630 -26.80 19.37 -30.10
C ILE A 630 -26.82 18.03 -30.82
N VAL A 631 -26.26 17.03 -30.18
CA VAL A 631 -26.20 15.64 -30.61
C VAL A 631 -26.94 14.77 -29.59
N VAL A 632 -28.02 14.15 -30.03
CA VAL A 632 -28.82 13.26 -29.19
C VAL A 632 -28.32 11.83 -29.36
N ILE A 633 -27.94 11.23 -28.23
CA ILE A 633 -27.51 9.82 -28.18
C ILE A 633 -28.59 8.99 -27.47
N ASP A 634 -29.02 7.93 -28.13
CA ASP A 634 -29.92 6.93 -27.56
C ASP A 634 -29.42 5.53 -27.90
N ASP A 635 -29.36 4.63 -26.90
CA ASP A 635 -28.83 3.26 -27.01
C ASP A 635 -27.50 3.14 -27.80
N GLY A 636 -26.57 4.06 -27.51
CA GLY A 636 -25.24 4.08 -28.12
C GLY A 636 -25.18 4.56 -29.57
N ARG A 637 -26.26 5.13 -30.11
CA ARG A 637 -26.33 5.65 -31.47
C ARG A 637 -26.67 7.14 -31.48
N ILE A 638 -26.17 7.86 -32.45
CA ILE A 638 -26.61 9.22 -32.72
C ILE A 638 -27.98 9.15 -33.43
N VAL A 639 -29.02 9.73 -32.84
CA VAL A 639 -30.38 9.71 -33.36
C VAL A 639 -30.80 11.04 -33.94
N GLU A 640 -30.34 12.18 -33.38
CA GLU A 640 -30.66 13.51 -33.85
C GLU A 640 -29.43 14.41 -33.74
N VAL A 641 -29.28 15.32 -34.69
CA VAL A 641 -28.20 16.34 -34.72
C VAL A 641 -28.75 17.64 -35.29
N GLY A 642 -28.64 18.74 -34.56
CA GLY A 642 -29.08 20.05 -35.03
C GLY A 642 -28.97 21.13 -33.97
N PRO A 643 -29.23 22.40 -34.29
CA PRO A 643 -29.43 23.48 -33.36
C PRO A 643 -30.64 23.27 -32.45
N HIS A 644 -30.64 23.90 -31.27
CA HIS A 644 -31.74 23.81 -30.30
C HIS A 644 -33.15 24.01 -30.91
N ASP A 645 -33.32 25.12 -31.62
CA ASP A 645 -34.61 25.51 -32.15
C ASP A 645 -35.14 24.52 -33.21
N GLU A 646 -34.26 23.97 -34.04
CA GLU A 646 -34.61 22.97 -35.06
C GLU A 646 -35.03 21.65 -34.42
N LEU A 647 -34.29 21.18 -33.39
CA LEU A 647 -34.60 19.93 -32.72
C LEU A 647 -35.90 20.00 -31.89
N VAL A 648 -36.20 21.17 -31.30
CA VAL A 648 -37.47 21.37 -30.61
C VAL A 648 -38.63 21.36 -31.62
N ALA A 649 -38.45 22.05 -32.76
CA ALA A 649 -39.47 22.11 -33.82
C ALA A 649 -39.72 20.75 -34.51
N ALA A 650 -38.69 19.89 -34.57
CA ALA A 650 -38.78 18.55 -35.15
C ALA A 650 -39.67 17.59 -34.35
N GLY A 651 -39.93 17.89 -33.07
CA GLY A 651 -40.79 17.04 -32.21
C GLY A 651 -40.24 15.66 -31.90
N GLY A 652 -38.92 15.49 -32.02
CA GLY A 652 -38.25 14.21 -31.80
C GLY A 652 -37.86 13.94 -30.34
N ARG A 653 -36.86 13.10 -30.15
CA ARG A 653 -36.39 12.71 -28.83
C ARG A 653 -35.89 13.87 -27.96
N TYR A 654 -35.24 14.85 -28.62
CA TYR A 654 -34.80 16.06 -27.95
C TYR A 654 -35.99 16.91 -27.45
N ALA A 655 -37.01 17.06 -28.26
CA ALA A 655 -38.20 17.81 -27.90
C ALA A 655 -38.94 17.16 -26.71
N GLU A 656 -39.04 15.82 -26.65
CA GLU A 656 -39.63 15.11 -25.52
C GLU A 656 -38.84 15.36 -24.23
N MET A 657 -37.49 15.35 -24.29
CA MET A 657 -36.62 15.65 -23.16
C MET A 657 -36.79 17.11 -22.69
N PHE A 658 -36.90 18.04 -23.65
CA PHE A 658 -37.07 19.47 -23.36
C PHE A 658 -38.43 19.76 -22.72
N GLU A 659 -39.52 19.14 -23.23
CA GLU A 659 -40.85 19.23 -22.64
C GLU A 659 -40.90 18.73 -21.19
N THR A 660 -40.31 17.58 -20.96
CA THR A 660 -40.25 16.98 -19.64
C THR A 660 -39.51 17.87 -18.65
N TRP A 661 -38.37 18.44 -19.07
CA TRP A 661 -37.59 19.37 -18.26
C TRP A 661 -38.35 20.67 -18.00
N THR A 662 -39.02 21.25 -19.00
CA THR A 662 -39.78 22.49 -18.86
C THR A 662 -40.95 22.30 -17.90
N ARG A 663 -41.68 21.20 -17.96
CA ARG A 663 -42.76 20.88 -17.01
C ARG A 663 -42.26 20.82 -15.57
N GLN A 664 -41.14 20.12 -15.30
CA GLN A 664 -40.58 20.03 -13.95
C GLN A 664 -40.20 21.40 -13.38
N HIS A 665 -39.63 22.31 -14.17
CA HIS A 665 -39.22 23.64 -13.72
C HIS A 665 -40.39 24.63 -13.61
N THR A 666 -41.48 24.43 -14.34
CA THR A 666 -42.69 25.22 -14.19
C THR A 666 -43.44 24.86 -12.91
N ASP A 667 -43.55 23.55 -12.63
CA ASP A 667 -44.18 23.06 -11.40
C ASP A 667 -43.40 23.48 -10.13
N GLU A 668 -42.04 23.52 -10.17
CA GLU A 668 -41.22 24.03 -9.07
C GLU A 668 -41.41 25.55 -8.82
N ARG A 669 -41.59 26.36 -9.88
CA ARG A 669 -41.85 27.78 -9.75
C ARG A 669 -43.26 28.06 -9.19
N ASP A 670 -44.24 27.33 -9.66
CA ASP A 670 -45.62 27.46 -9.20
C ASP A 670 -45.80 26.90 -7.77
N GLY A 671 -45.11 25.82 -7.42
CA GLY A 671 -45.08 25.30 -6.09
C GLY A 671 -44.32 26.19 -5.06
N ALA A 672 -43.33 26.95 -5.50
CA ALA A 672 -42.64 27.95 -4.69
C ALA A 672 -43.45 29.22 -4.47
N ALA A 673 -44.26 29.61 -5.47
CA ALA A 673 -45.21 30.76 -5.40
C ALA A 673 -46.44 30.45 -4.55
N ALA A 674 -46.82 29.19 -4.38
CA ALA A 674 -48.00 28.74 -3.65
C ALA A 674 -47.79 28.46 -2.14
N ARG A 675 -46.64 28.78 -1.56
CA ARG A 675 -46.44 28.72 -0.10
C ARG A 675 -46.89 30.05 0.52
N PRO A 676 -48.09 30.14 1.13
CA PRO A 676 -48.47 31.30 1.89
C PRO A 676 -47.64 31.41 3.17
N GLU A 677 -47.11 32.58 3.45
CA GLU A 677 -46.53 32.97 4.71
C GLU A 677 -47.61 32.88 5.83
N THR A 678 -47.76 31.73 6.43
CA THR A 678 -48.45 31.59 7.73
C THR A 678 -47.43 31.66 8.83
N VAL A 679 -46.98 32.87 9.12
CA VAL A 679 -46.41 33.20 10.43
C VAL A 679 -47.58 33.46 11.38
N ALA A 680 -48.05 32.40 12.05
CA ALA A 680 -48.89 32.55 13.21
C ALA A 680 -47.98 32.90 14.40
N ARG A 681 -48.05 34.16 14.83
CA ARG A 681 -47.63 34.58 16.16
C ARG A 681 -48.55 33.90 17.17
N SER A 682 -48.06 32.98 17.95
CA SER A 682 -48.63 32.62 19.26
C SER A 682 -47.67 33.08 20.35
N GLY A 683 -48.09 34.15 21.07
CA GLY A 683 -47.42 34.65 22.26
C GLY A 683 -47.63 33.73 23.47
N PRO A 684 -46.95 34.02 24.59
CA PRO A 684 -46.81 33.10 25.71
C PRO A 684 -48.01 33.16 26.68
N ALA A 685 -48.39 32.01 27.20
CA ALA A 685 -49.04 31.86 28.51
C ALA A 685 -48.44 30.65 29.24
#